data_d2abe200843f1856dd94021ce2f2fb36
#
_entry.id   d2abe200843f1856dd94021ce2f2fb36
#
_cell.length_a   1.000
_cell.length_b   1.000
_cell.length_c   1.000
_cell.angle_alpha   90.00
_cell.angle_beta   90.00
_cell.angle_gamma   90.00
#
_symmetry.space_group_name_H-M   'P 1'
#
loop_
_entity.id
_entity.type
_entity.pdbx_description
1 polymer ?
#
loop_
_entity_poly.entity_id
_entity_poly.type
_entity_poly.pdbx_seq_one_letter_code
_entity_poly.pdbx_strand_id
1 'polypeptide(L)'
;MKSALKKDTVREIRHSLGRFLSIFLIVLLGCGFFSGIKATMPDMIDTAEKYFSDNRLMDIKLMSSIGVKSEDVEAVKKADDVQGVMAGYSKDVFYYHENQNLVLKFMSFNNVVDENSPNNLDKPVLLEGRLPEKKGECAVEVKMSSPDTFKVGGEIKINEPDSSKNITDTLATDTYRIVGIVASPLYIGYERDATTVGNGTVVSNVFVPESEFVCDYYTELYVKFKGTDELDPFSDEYKQAVKDKSVQAVEFFEDSVNARFEKLSSDAQDSIDVAQEKVDILKQALACDENQLTELLATAQKSVEEAQEAYDKAEQSGSSAKYPARSQLLKAQQLEEVAGKLLEDKKTGSTAAFDEYNGQLAAAEDEIAGAKKELEAVKTPAFYQYDRFEASSDYSSFYGDAQKVDSIAKVFPVFFILVAALVCLTTMTRMVEEQRTQIGTYKALGYSGARIAGKYLFYAATAASAGSCIGVVVGLQIFPKIIYSCYNILYNIPDIDTPFKPVYMVLCLVVSVICTCSAVLYACIKELKSQPSQLMRPKPPQNGRRVLLERVNFIWNRLDFLAKVTVRNLLRYKKRFFMTIVGVAGCTALIVTGFGLKYSIKTIAEKQFNEIFLYDGIAVLNSADFDEKQLEDKISSIAQVDKSMLMQSTDGIAENESENQSVSMIVPKTPENMGDYIDLVSAENGSNLEVKSGSVIITQKLAKLLDLKTGDTITVKLSGHEEEEFKIGGVSKNYALHYIYITPDDFESVYGEKPVYNLSFIDLKKDTDENSFKEQLISNDEFYGISFKNDSSRGFLNSVDSLDAIVILLIVCAGGLAFVVLYNLANINITERVREIATIKVLGFYDGETSAYIYRENLISTLVGIIVGLAAGKILHYFVVITSEVDLVLFNRQLVWWAYVLGALLTLAFAFIVNLVLHFKLKKIDMVESLKSVE
;
A
#
# COMPACT_ATOMS: atom_id res chain seq x y z
N MET A 1 21.88 -29.56 53.52
CA MET A 1 22.31 -29.99 52.17
C MET A 1 21.65 -29.26 51.01
N LYS A 2 20.34 -28.79 51.03
CA LYS A 2 19.70 -28.02 49.98
C LYS A 2 20.37 -26.65 49.68
N SER A 3 21.08 -26.03 50.63
CA SER A 3 21.73 -24.71 50.48
C SER A 3 23.05 -24.76 49.70
N ALA A 4 23.82 -25.84 49.77
CA ALA A 4 25.16 -25.92 49.18
C ALA A 4 25.13 -26.00 47.65
N LEU A 5 24.26 -26.82 47.05
CA LEU A 5 24.11 -26.94 45.61
C LEU A 5 23.59 -25.64 44.96
N LYS A 6 22.67 -24.92 45.64
CA LYS A 6 22.18 -23.62 45.18
C LYS A 6 23.27 -22.55 45.18
N LYS A 7 24.08 -22.51 46.23
CA LYS A 7 25.25 -21.60 46.34
C LYS A 7 26.28 -21.90 45.24
N ASP A 8 26.52 -23.16 44.95
CA ASP A 8 27.43 -23.64 43.93
C ASP A 8 26.92 -23.20 42.52
N THR A 9 25.63 -23.34 42.24
CA THR A 9 25.04 -22.91 40.97
C THR A 9 25.19 -21.39 40.76
N VAL A 10 25.00 -20.56 41.78
CA VAL A 10 25.18 -19.12 41.68
C VAL A 10 26.66 -18.75 41.49
N ARG A 11 27.60 -19.45 42.14
CA ARG A 11 29.03 -19.31 41.90
C ARG A 11 29.39 -19.70 40.46
N GLU A 12 28.81 -20.79 39.94
CA GLU A 12 29.02 -21.25 38.60
C GLU A 12 28.64 -20.19 37.54
N ILE A 13 27.49 -19.51 37.72
CA ILE A 13 27.07 -18.42 36.86
C ILE A 13 28.15 -17.30 36.79
N ARG A 14 28.75 -16.95 37.96
CA ARG A 14 29.80 -15.93 38.03
C ARG A 14 31.12 -16.41 37.42
N HIS A 15 31.50 -17.69 37.60
CA HIS A 15 32.72 -18.23 37.00
C HIS A 15 32.64 -18.50 35.52
N SER A 16 31.43 -18.77 34.98
CA SER A 16 31.18 -19.03 33.55
C SER A 16 30.34 -17.97 32.89
N LEU A 17 30.50 -16.69 33.29
CA LEU A 17 29.69 -15.56 32.82
C LEU A 17 29.67 -15.44 31.30
N GLY A 18 30.77 -15.73 30.61
CA GLY A 18 30.82 -15.68 29.13
C GLY A 18 29.90 -16.69 28.46
N ARG A 19 29.75 -17.91 29.07
CA ARG A 19 28.82 -18.91 28.53
C ARG A 19 27.37 -18.56 28.82
N PHE A 20 27.10 -18.08 30.04
CA PHE A 20 25.80 -17.58 30.45
C PHE A 20 25.33 -16.46 29.51
N LEU A 21 26.21 -15.50 29.28
CA LEU A 21 25.93 -14.37 28.39
C LEU A 21 25.72 -14.82 26.95
N SER A 22 26.45 -15.84 26.45
CA SER A 22 26.22 -16.38 25.11
C SER A 22 24.83 -16.99 24.95
N ILE A 23 24.37 -17.80 25.93
CA ILE A 23 23.01 -18.37 25.89
C ILE A 23 21.97 -17.26 26.03
N PHE A 24 22.19 -16.34 26.96
CA PHE A 24 21.32 -15.18 27.18
C PHE A 24 21.15 -14.33 25.93
N LEU A 25 22.25 -13.90 25.28
CA LEU A 25 22.22 -13.05 24.10
C LEU A 25 21.58 -13.72 22.88
N ILE A 26 21.84 -15.01 22.67
CA ILE A 26 21.20 -15.74 21.57
C ILE A 26 19.69 -15.86 21.78
N VAL A 27 19.27 -16.18 23.00
CA VAL A 27 17.85 -16.27 23.34
C VAL A 27 17.20 -14.87 23.28
N LEU A 28 17.89 -13.84 23.76
CA LEU A 28 17.44 -12.46 23.67
C LEU A 28 17.19 -12.04 22.21
N LEU A 29 18.16 -12.27 21.33
CA LEU A 29 18.04 -11.95 19.90
C LEU A 29 16.92 -12.79 19.23
N GLY A 30 16.89 -14.10 19.51
CA GLY A 30 15.90 -14.98 18.89
C GLY A 30 14.47 -14.68 19.35
N CYS A 31 14.25 -14.48 20.64
CA CYS A 31 12.93 -14.15 21.19
C CYS A 31 12.50 -12.73 20.83
N GLY A 32 13.44 -11.77 20.85
CA GLY A 32 13.17 -10.39 20.45
C GLY A 32 12.76 -10.28 18.99
N PHE A 33 13.52 -10.91 18.11
CA PHE A 33 13.23 -10.95 16.69
C PHE A 33 11.89 -11.65 16.40
N PHE A 34 11.65 -12.82 17.02
CA PHE A 34 10.37 -13.53 16.85
C PHE A 34 9.18 -12.72 17.33
N SER A 35 9.22 -12.26 18.58
CA SER A 35 8.09 -11.55 19.16
C SER A 35 7.82 -10.22 18.46
N GLY A 36 8.87 -9.51 18.06
CA GLY A 36 8.76 -8.22 17.39
C GLY A 36 8.11 -8.33 16.02
N ILE A 37 8.62 -9.22 15.15
CA ILE A 37 8.03 -9.38 13.81
C ILE A 37 6.63 -9.98 13.90
N LYS A 38 6.41 -10.97 14.79
CA LYS A 38 5.10 -11.62 14.94
C LYS A 38 4.03 -10.68 15.51
N ALA A 39 4.41 -9.70 16.31
CA ALA A 39 3.50 -8.71 16.84
C ALA A 39 3.18 -7.59 15.83
N THR A 40 4.02 -7.41 14.81
CA THR A 40 3.88 -6.27 13.88
C THR A 40 2.54 -6.30 13.14
N MET A 41 2.15 -7.45 12.54
CA MET A 41 0.86 -7.54 11.85
C MET A 41 -0.32 -7.20 12.78
N PRO A 42 -0.52 -7.86 13.93
CA PRO A 42 -1.65 -7.51 14.79
C PRO A 42 -1.55 -6.10 15.40
N ASP A 43 -0.34 -5.51 15.54
CA ASP A 43 -0.20 -4.12 15.97
C ASP A 43 -0.58 -3.15 14.83
N MET A 44 -0.29 -3.50 13.57
CA MET A 44 -0.73 -2.74 12.39
C MET A 44 -2.25 -2.74 12.27
N ILE A 45 -2.87 -3.92 12.35
CA ILE A 45 -4.34 -4.07 12.26
C ILE A 45 -5.05 -3.35 13.42
N ASP A 46 -4.63 -3.59 14.66
CA ASP A 46 -5.19 -2.94 15.85
C ASP A 46 -5.10 -1.39 15.73
N THR A 47 -3.99 -0.87 15.16
CA THR A 47 -3.79 0.57 14.95
C THR A 47 -4.73 1.12 13.90
N ALA A 48 -4.89 0.41 12.77
CA ALA A 48 -5.80 0.81 11.70
C ALA A 48 -7.27 0.72 12.16
N GLU A 49 -7.65 -0.37 12.82
CA GLU A 49 -9.01 -0.55 13.37
C GLU A 49 -9.38 0.59 14.32
N LYS A 50 -8.47 0.92 15.25
CA LYS A 50 -8.66 2.05 16.16
C LYS A 50 -8.79 3.37 15.40
N TYR A 51 -7.95 3.60 14.39
CA TYR A 51 -7.99 4.79 13.56
C TYR A 51 -9.34 4.93 12.83
N PHE A 52 -9.85 3.84 12.24
CA PHE A 52 -11.13 3.82 11.57
C PHE A 52 -12.31 4.01 12.52
N SER A 53 -12.28 3.37 13.67
CA SER A 53 -13.32 3.48 14.69
C SER A 53 -13.35 4.87 15.33
N ASP A 54 -12.20 5.42 15.73
CA ASP A 54 -12.09 6.75 16.35
C ASP A 54 -12.61 7.87 15.41
N ASN A 55 -12.43 7.68 14.09
CA ASN A 55 -12.87 8.64 13.07
C ASN A 55 -14.18 8.25 12.39
N ARG A 56 -14.83 7.18 12.85
CA ARG A 56 -16.14 6.70 12.35
C ARG A 56 -16.16 6.53 10.83
N LEU A 57 -15.17 5.81 10.30
CA LEU A 57 -15.11 5.52 8.87
C LEU A 57 -16.43 4.89 8.41
N MET A 58 -16.97 5.39 7.29
CA MET A 58 -18.17 4.87 6.63
C MET A 58 -18.09 3.36 6.41
N ASP A 59 -19.24 2.71 6.25
CA ASP A 59 -19.31 1.32 5.79
C ASP A 59 -19.61 1.22 4.29
N ILE A 60 -20.46 2.14 3.77
CA ILE A 60 -20.75 2.28 2.33
C ILE A 60 -20.84 3.75 1.92
N LYS A 61 -20.50 4.01 0.65
CA LYS A 61 -20.72 5.26 -0.06
C LYS A 61 -21.78 5.05 -1.14
N LEU A 62 -22.79 5.92 -1.19
CA LEU A 62 -23.85 5.91 -2.19
C LEU A 62 -23.77 7.18 -3.03
N MET A 63 -23.96 7.05 -4.33
CA MET A 63 -23.97 8.15 -5.28
C MET A 63 -25.10 7.94 -6.32
N SER A 64 -25.55 9.04 -6.91
CA SER A 64 -26.49 9.01 -8.02
C SER A 64 -26.05 9.98 -9.11
N SER A 65 -26.31 9.62 -10.38
CA SER A 65 -26.02 10.50 -11.54
C SER A 65 -26.77 11.83 -11.52
N ILE A 66 -27.87 11.93 -10.75
CA ILE A 66 -28.63 13.18 -10.58
C ILE A 66 -28.37 13.84 -9.19
N GLY A 67 -27.26 13.46 -8.53
CA GLY A 67 -26.89 13.92 -7.20
C GLY A 67 -27.84 13.44 -6.09
N VAL A 68 -27.58 13.87 -4.87
CA VAL A 68 -28.28 13.51 -3.64
C VAL A 68 -28.95 14.74 -3.06
N LYS A 69 -30.17 14.64 -2.58
CA LYS A 69 -30.91 15.71 -1.90
C LYS A 69 -31.17 15.34 -0.44
N SER A 70 -31.56 16.34 0.35
CA SER A 70 -31.91 16.12 1.77
C SER A 70 -33.02 15.09 1.97
N GLU A 71 -33.94 14.94 1.01
CA GLU A 71 -35.01 13.93 1.05
C GLU A 71 -34.47 12.50 0.92
N ASP A 72 -33.42 12.31 0.10
CA ASP A 72 -32.73 11.02 -0.08
C ASP A 72 -31.97 10.64 1.19
N VAL A 73 -31.30 11.62 1.83
CA VAL A 73 -30.62 11.46 3.14
C VAL A 73 -31.63 11.02 4.22
N GLU A 74 -32.79 11.68 4.28
CA GLU A 74 -33.84 11.33 5.26
C GLU A 74 -34.52 9.98 4.94
N ALA A 75 -34.52 9.55 3.71
CA ALA A 75 -34.99 8.20 3.34
C ALA A 75 -34.03 7.12 3.88
N VAL A 76 -32.73 7.24 3.63
CA VAL A 76 -31.72 6.29 4.10
C VAL A 76 -31.68 6.20 5.63
N LYS A 77 -31.84 7.33 6.35
CA LYS A 77 -31.90 7.34 7.83
C LYS A 77 -33.03 6.49 8.42
N LYS A 78 -34.06 6.17 7.64
CA LYS A 78 -35.19 5.32 8.11
C LYS A 78 -34.87 3.83 8.11
N ALA A 79 -33.82 3.41 7.46
CA ALA A 79 -33.42 2.01 7.47
C ALA A 79 -33.00 1.54 8.87
N ASP A 80 -33.48 0.35 9.25
CA ASP A 80 -33.41 -0.13 10.64
C ASP A 80 -31.99 -0.29 11.18
N ASP A 81 -31.06 -0.69 10.31
CA ASP A 81 -29.66 -0.99 10.67
C ASP A 81 -28.73 0.22 10.54
N VAL A 82 -29.20 1.36 10.07
CA VAL A 82 -28.40 2.57 9.91
C VAL A 82 -28.12 3.21 11.28
N GLN A 83 -26.83 3.47 11.55
CA GLN A 83 -26.34 4.17 12.73
C GLN A 83 -26.18 5.67 12.48
N GLY A 84 -25.60 6.03 11.34
CA GLY A 84 -25.33 7.42 10.96
C GLY A 84 -25.31 7.57 9.44
N VAL A 85 -25.66 8.76 8.99
CA VAL A 85 -25.67 9.15 7.57
C VAL A 85 -25.09 10.55 7.46
N MET A 86 -24.12 10.74 6.57
CA MET A 86 -23.53 12.03 6.26
C MET A 86 -23.56 12.26 4.75
N ALA A 87 -24.17 13.36 4.34
CA ALA A 87 -24.06 13.82 2.95
C ALA A 87 -22.82 14.70 2.78
N GLY A 88 -22.18 14.61 1.65
CA GLY A 88 -20.96 15.35 1.33
C GLY A 88 -20.98 15.94 -0.07
N TYR A 89 -20.17 16.97 -0.26
CA TYR A 89 -19.85 17.51 -1.56
C TYR A 89 -18.42 17.15 -1.92
N SER A 90 -18.20 16.81 -3.18
CA SER A 90 -16.86 16.69 -3.76
C SER A 90 -16.80 17.37 -5.13
N LYS A 91 -15.65 17.97 -5.45
CA LYS A 91 -15.40 18.63 -6.73
C LYS A 91 -13.93 18.55 -7.07
N ASP A 92 -13.62 18.01 -8.24
CA ASP A 92 -12.27 18.03 -8.78
C ASP A 92 -12.00 19.36 -9.46
N VAL A 93 -10.84 19.97 -9.13
CA VAL A 93 -10.45 21.28 -9.64
C VAL A 93 -8.97 21.30 -10.03
N PHE A 94 -8.60 22.20 -10.94
CA PHE A 94 -7.21 22.41 -11.26
C PHE A 94 -6.55 23.40 -10.30
N TYR A 95 -5.31 23.09 -9.94
CA TYR A 95 -4.40 23.93 -9.18
C TYR A 95 -3.08 24.08 -9.93
N TYR A 96 -2.74 25.33 -10.29
CA TYR A 96 -1.48 25.61 -10.96
C TYR A 96 -0.34 25.77 -9.95
N HIS A 97 0.66 24.88 -10.02
CA HIS A 97 1.81 24.90 -9.12
C HIS A 97 3.07 24.40 -9.85
N GLU A 98 4.19 25.12 -9.66
CA GLU A 98 5.48 24.77 -10.27
C GLU A 98 5.41 24.42 -11.76
N ASN A 99 4.68 25.24 -12.50
CA ASN A 99 4.45 25.04 -13.93
C ASN A 99 3.75 23.71 -14.27
N GLN A 100 2.80 23.29 -13.44
CA GLN A 100 1.90 22.15 -13.68
C GLN A 100 0.49 22.47 -13.22
N ASN A 101 -0.49 21.99 -13.96
CA ASN A 101 -1.87 21.93 -13.50
C ASN A 101 -2.06 20.59 -12.76
N LEU A 102 -2.19 20.65 -11.47
CA LEU A 102 -2.48 19.53 -10.60
C LEU A 102 -3.98 19.43 -10.39
N VAL A 103 -4.52 18.21 -10.27
CA VAL A 103 -5.92 18.03 -9.91
C VAL A 103 -6.02 17.84 -8.41
N LEU A 104 -6.84 18.67 -7.77
CA LEU A 104 -7.17 18.57 -6.35
C LEU A 104 -8.66 18.25 -6.21
N LYS A 105 -9.01 17.36 -5.29
CA LYS A 105 -10.39 17.05 -4.93
C LYS A 105 -10.79 17.90 -3.73
N PHE A 106 -11.65 18.88 -3.95
CA PHE A 106 -12.28 19.63 -2.86
C PHE A 106 -13.40 18.81 -2.26
N MET A 107 -13.34 18.60 -0.97
CA MET A 107 -14.32 17.83 -0.21
C MET A 107 -14.90 18.70 0.91
N SER A 108 -16.22 18.61 1.10
CA SER A 108 -16.84 19.27 2.25
C SER A 108 -16.60 18.49 3.52
N PHE A 109 -16.44 19.18 4.62
CA PHE A 109 -16.60 18.58 5.93
C PHE A 109 -17.52 19.46 6.79
N ASN A 110 -18.27 18.80 7.68
CA ASN A 110 -19.23 19.51 8.51
C ASN A 110 -18.60 19.84 9.87
N ASN A 111 -18.23 21.10 10.08
CA ASN A 111 -17.66 21.61 11.32
C ASN A 111 -18.68 22.04 12.36
N VAL A 112 -19.97 22.00 12.03
CA VAL A 112 -21.09 22.42 12.88
C VAL A 112 -21.73 21.25 13.62
N VAL A 113 -21.55 20.04 13.13
CA VAL A 113 -22.10 18.82 13.75
C VAL A 113 -21.37 18.54 15.07
N ASP A 114 -22.12 18.25 16.11
CA ASP A 114 -21.58 17.81 17.41
C ASP A 114 -20.58 16.65 17.17
N GLU A 115 -19.40 16.75 17.77
CA GLU A 115 -18.37 15.71 17.64
C GLU A 115 -18.86 14.32 18.01
N ASN A 116 -19.88 14.22 18.86
CA ASN A 116 -20.52 12.98 19.28
C ASN A 116 -21.70 12.55 18.42
N SER A 117 -22.08 13.34 17.42
CA SER A 117 -23.19 12.97 16.53
C SER A 117 -22.86 11.68 15.75
N PRO A 118 -23.80 10.73 15.65
CA PRO A 118 -23.62 9.55 14.82
C PRO A 118 -23.45 9.87 13.33
N ASN A 119 -23.87 11.07 12.91
CA ASN A 119 -23.77 11.55 11.54
C ASN A 119 -22.43 12.27 11.24
N ASN A 120 -21.50 12.35 12.18
CA ASN A 120 -20.15 12.90 11.95
C ASN A 120 -19.22 11.77 11.53
N LEU A 121 -19.30 11.39 10.26
CA LEU A 121 -18.50 10.32 9.66
C LEU A 121 -17.23 10.89 9.02
N ASP A 122 -16.23 10.02 8.78
CA ASP A 122 -15.04 10.28 7.94
C ASP A 122 -14.27 11.55 8.31
N LYS A 123 -14.23 11.89 9.59
CA LYS A 123 -13.63 13.14 10.06
C LYS A 123 -12.15 13.22 9.73
N PRO A 124 -11.68 14.28 9.04
CA PRO A 124 -10.26 14.47 8.79
C PRO A 124 -9.48 14.69 10.10
N VAL A 125 -8.38 13.99 10.26
CA VAL A 125 -7.51 14.05 11.44
C VAL A 125 -6.47 15.13 11.27
N LEU A 126 -6.47 16.11 12.19
CA LEU A 126 -5.53 17.23 12.14
C LEU A 126 -4.10 16.78 12.49
N LEU A 127 -3.17 17.06 11.59
CA LEU A 127 -1.73 16.81 11.79
C LEU A 127 -0.96 18.07 12.12
N GLU A 128 -1.29 19.21 11.48
CA GLU A 128 -0.64 20.48 11.71
C GLU A 128 -1.66 21.63 11.53
N GLY A 129 -1.51 22.70 12.32
CA GLY A 129 -2.38 23.88 12.23
C GLY A 129 -3.74 23.71 12.91
N ARG A 130 -4.82 23.98 12.21
CA ARG A 130 -6.21 23.82 12.67
C ARG A 130 -7.14 23.46 11.51
N LEU A 131 -8.32 22.95 11.82
CA LEU A 131 -9.37 22.76 10.81
C LEU A 131 -9.95 24.11 10.34
N PRO A 132 -10.40 24.20 9.07
CA PRO A 132 -10.99 25.41 8.52
C PRO A 132 -12.36 25.73 9.17
N GLU A 133 -12.55 27.00 9.55
CA GLU A 133 -13.76 27.47 10.21
C GLU A 133 -14.46 28.59 9.43
N LYS A 134 -13.72 29.29 8.58
CA LYS A 134 -14.17 30.48 7.88
C LYS A 134 -14.15 30.29 6.38
N LYS A 135 -14.92 31.10 5.68
CA LYS A 135 -14.90 31.19 4.22
C LYS A 135 -13.48 31.47 3.71
N GLY A 136 -13.10 30.77 2.62
CA GLY A 136 -11.79 30.89 2.03
C GLY A 136 -10.67 30.24 2.83
N GLU A 137 -10.98 29.40 3.84
CA GLU A 137 -10.00 28.56 4.53
C GLU A 137 -10.12 27.12 4.07
N CYS A 138 -8.98 26.43 3.98
CA CYS A 138 -8.94 24.99 3.67
C CYS A 138 -7.92 24.25 4.54
N ALA A 139 -8.12 22.94 4.67
CA ALA A 139 -7.12 22.01 5.15
C ALA A 139 -6.75 21.06 4.03
N VAL A 140 -5.45 20.76 3.86
CA VAL A 140 -4.95 19.93 2.78
C VAL A 140 -4.49 18.61 3.34
N GLU A 141 -4.81 17.53 2.66
CA GLU A 141 -4.30 16.23 3.00
C GLU A 141 -2.83 16.10 2.59
N VAL A 142 -1.98 15.69 3.54
CA VAL A 142 -0.57 15.50 3.24
C VAL A 142 -0.37 14.27 2.39
N LYS A 143 0.30 14.45 1.26
CA LYS A 143 0.92 13.36 0.51
C LYS A 143 2.40 13.34 0.79
N MET A 144 2.93 12.23 1.30
CA MET A 144 4.37 12.11 1.64
C MET A 144 5.30 12.32 0.44
N SER A 145 4.81 12.16 -0.79
CA SER A 145 5.60 12.37 -2.00
C SER A 145 5.89 13.84 -2.35
N SER A 146 5.20 14.80 -1.70
CA SER A 146 5.41 16.23 -1.93
C SER A 146 5.17 17.04 -0.66
N PRO A 147 5.92 16.81 0.44
CA PRO A 147 5.72 17.49 1.71
C PRO A 147 5.95 19.00 1.64
N ASP A 148 6.64 19.48 0.62
CA ASP A 148 6.95 20.90 0.44
C ASP A 148 5.93 21.68 -0.39
N THR A 149 5.01 21.00 -1.09
CA THR A 149 4.02 21.63 -1.97
C THR A 149 2.95 22.41 -1.17
N PHE A 150 2.50 21.83 -0.05
CA PHE A 150 1.44 22.45 0.77
C PHE A 150 1.94 22.73 2.18
N LYS A 151 1.87 23.98 2.62
CA LYS A 151 2.28 24.41 3.98
C LYS A 151 1.21 25.27 4.62
N VAL A 152 1.05 25.17 5.93
CA VAL A 152 0.16 26.04 6.70
C VAL A 152 0.55 27.49 6.47
N GLY A 153 -0.42 28.31 6.07
CA GLY A 153 -0.25 29.70 5.68
C GLY A 153 -0.09 29.95 4.19
N GLY A 154 0.10 28.90 3.38
CA GLY A 154 0.07 28.96 1.91
C GLY A 154 -1.31 29.22 1.36
N GLU A 155 -1.39 29.45 0.04
CA GLU A 155 -2.64 29.68 -0.67
C GLU A 155 -2.79 28.70 -1.83
N ILE A 156 -4.02 28.23 -2.04
CA ILE A 156 -4.44 27.46 -3.21
C ILE A 156 -5.33 28.38 -4.05
N LYS A 157 -4.90 28.67 -5.27
CA LYS A 157 -5.72 29.36 -6.26
C LYS A 157 -6.19 28.36 -7.29
N ILE A 158 -7.50 28.18 -7.38
CA ILE A 158 -8.12 27.29 -8.35
C ILE A 158 -7.96 27.90 -9.74
N ASN A 159 -7.54 27.07 -10.67
CA ASN A 159 -7.45 27.43 -12.08
C ASN A 159 -8.57 26.68 -12.82
N GLU A 160 -9.47 27.41 -13.47
CA GLU A 160 -10.49 26.82 -14.32
C GLU A 160 -10.08 27.04 -15.77
N PRO A 161 -9.57 26.03 -16.46
CA PRO A 161 -9.09 26.20 -17.84
C PRO A 161 -10.24 26.39 -18.84
N ASP A 162 -11.44 25.91 -18.53
CA ASP A 162 -12.64 26.09 -19.37
C ASP A 162 -13.24 27.48 -19.08
N SER A 163 -13.02 28.41 -20.00
CA SER A 163 -13.51 29.79 -19.89
C SER A 163 -15.05 29.90 -19.90
N SER A 164 -15.77 28.84 -20.30
CA SER A 164 -17.24 28.79 -20.27
C SER A 164 -17.80 28.46 -18.89
N LYS A 165 -16.98 27.91 -17.99
CA LYS A 165 -17.34 27.54 -16.62
C LYS A 165 -16.77 28.54 -15.63
N ASN A 166 -17.55 28.85 -14.62
CA ASN A 166 -17.11 29.69 -13.50
C ASN A 166 -17.08 28.86 -12.23
N ILE A 167 -15.92 28.74 -11.62
CA ILE A 167 -15.75 27.97 -10.40
C ILE A 167 -16.69 28.46 -9.27
N THR A 168 -17.04 29.74 -9.29
CA THR A 168 -17.96 30.34 -8.32
C THR A 168 -19.41 29.87 -8.45
N ASP A 169 -19.74 29.09 -9.47
CA ASP A 169 -21.05 28.44 -9.61
C ASP A 169 -21.12 27.16 -8.72
N THR A 170 -19.98 26.64 -8.30
CA THR A 170 -19.88 25.46 -7.44
C THR A 170 -19.22 25.73 -6.08
N LEU A 171 -18.18 26.59 -6.05
CA LEU A 171 -17.45 26.96 -4.83
C LEU A 171 -17.57 28.47 -4.58
N ALA A 172 -17.66 28.88 -3.33
CA ALA A 172 -17.89 30.28 -2.96
C ALA A 172 -16.73 31.24 -3.27
N THR A 173 -15.53 30.73 -3.54
CA THR A 173 -14.33 31.47 -3.92
C THR A 173 -13.39 30.61 -4.76
N ASP A 174 -12.50 31.27 -5.51
CA ASP A 174 -11.44 30.63 -6.29
C ASP A 174 -10.11 30.53 -5.52
N THR A 175 -10.02 31.15 -4.35
CA THR A 175 -8.76 31.23 -3.59
C THR A 175 -8.99 30.82 -2.14
N TYR A 176 -8.18 29.87 -1.68
CA TYR A 176 -8.26 29.28 -0.35
C TYR A 176 -6.93 29.37 0.39
N ARG A 177 -6.97 29.76 1.66
CA ARG A 177 -5.80 29.77 2.53
C ARG A 177 -5.68 28.47 3.29
N ILE A 178 -4.51 27.82 3.21
CA ILE A 178 -4.21 26.60 3.96
C ILE A 178 -4.05 26.94 5.44
N VAL A 179 -4.95 26.45 6.28
CA VAL A 179 -4.93 26.68 7.74
C VAL A 179 -4.59 25.41 8.53
N GLY A 180 -4.63 24.25 7.87
CA GLY A 180 -4.28 22.97 8.46
C GLY A 180 -3.81 21.95 7.45
N ILE A 181 -3.10 20.98 7.97
CA ILE A 181 -2.70 19.77 7.26
C ILE A 181 -3.37 18.60 7.97
N VAL A 182 -4.00 17.72 7.20
CA VAL A 182 -4.85 16.64 7.71
C VAL A 182 -4.50 15.29 7.09
N ALA A 183 -4.93 14.22 7.74
CA ALA A 183 -5.04 12.87 7.17
C ALA A 183 -6.51 12.48 7.08
N SER A 184 -6.91 11.79 6.04
CA SER A 184 -8.27 11.31 5.87
C SER A 184 -8.38 9.81 6.17
N PRO A 185 -9.37 9.36 6.94
CA PRO A 185 -9.62 7.93 7.13
C PRO A 185 -10.16 7.26 5.85
N LEU A 186 -10.75 8.02 4.91
CA LEU A 186 -11.22 7.51 3.62
C LEU A 186 -10.07 7.10 2.68
N TYR A 187 -8.92 7.76 2.80
CA TYR A 187 -7.78 7.60 1.88
C TYR A 187 -6.51 7.36 2.67
N ILE A 188 -6.30 6.11 3.06
CA ILE A 188 -5.13 5.73 3.87
C ILE A 188 -3.84 5.59 3.08
N GLY A 189 -3.88 5.46 1.76
CA GLY A 189 -2.72 5.29 0.90
C GLY A 189 -2.49 6.46 -0.06
N TYR A 190 -1.76 6.18 -1.12
CA TYR A 190 -1.40 7.17 -2.14
C TYR A 190 -2.46 7.38 -3.19
N GLU A 191 -3.27 6.37 -3.44
CA GLU A 191 -4.28 6.40 -4.47
C GLU A 191 -5.45 7.25 -4.00
N ARG A 192 -6.02 8.00 -4.95
CA ARG A 192 -7.23 8.78 -4.76
C ARG A 192 -8.23 8.30 -5.79
N ASP A 193 -9.51 8.67 -5.61
CA ASP A 193 -10.53 8.37 -6.61
C ASP A 193 -10.04 8.78 -7.99
N ALA A 194 -10.40 7.98 -8.99
CA ALA A 194 -10.19 8.37 -10.37
C ALA A 194 -10.99 9.64 -10.68
N THR A 195 -10.45 10.47 -11.57
CA THR A 195 -11.11 11.70 -12.01
C THR A 195 -11.19 11.73 -13.52
N THR A 196 -12.24 12.35 -14.05
CA THR A 196 -12.33 12.68 -15.48
C THR A 196 -11.60 13.96 -15.85
N VAL A 197 -10.97 14.63 -14.86
CA VAL A 197 -10.29 15.92 -15.01
C VAL A 197 -8.79 15.69 -15.14
N GLY A 198 -8.15 16.41 -16.06
CA GLY A 198 -6.71 16.39 -16.26
C GLY A 198 -6.18 15.02 -16.69
N ASN A 199 -5.18 14.52 -15.97
CA ASN A 199 -4.51 13.23 -16.25
C ASN A 199 -5.22 12.01 -15.66
N GLY A 200 -6.43 12.17 -15.14
CA GLY A 200 -7.17 11.08 -14.49
C GLY A 200 -6.80 10.82 -13.03
N THR A 201 -5.84 11.55 -12.47
CA THR A 201 -5.36 11.33 -11.10
C THR A 201 -5.51 12.57 -10.22
N VAL A 202 -6.07 12.39 -9.03
CA VAL A 202 -6.14 13.41 -7.99
C VAL A 202 -4.83 13.41 -7.19
N VAL A 203 -4.21 14.58 -7.05
CA VAL A 203 -2.93 14.71 -6.34
C VAL A 203 -3.14 14.77 -4.82
N SER A 204 -4.16 15.47 -4.36
CA SER A 204 -4.46 15.62 -2.94
C SER A 204 -5.93 16.02 -2.72
N ASN A 205 -6.45 15.67 -1.55
CA ASN A 205 -7.76 16.11 -1.10
C ASN A 205 -7.63 17.43 -0.32
N VAL A 206 -8.58 18.32 -0.53
CA VAL A 206 -8.67 19.63 0.12
C VAL A 206 -10.01 19.72 0.84
N PHE A 207 -9.98 19.83 2.14
CA PHE A 207 -11.17 19.89 2.98
C PHE A 207 -11.56 21.35 3.23
N VAL A 208 -12.81 21.67 2.92
CA VAL A 208 -13.39 22.99 3.12
C VAL A 208 -14.71 22.87 3.89
N PRO A 209 -15.16 23.93 4.63
CA PRO A 209 -16.47 23.93 5.24
C PRO A 209 -17.57 23.66 4.21
N GLU A 210 -18.62 22.95 4.60
CA GLU A 210 -19.78 22.66 3.73
C GLU A 210 -20.37 23.94 3.11
N SER A 211 -20.32 25.06 3.82
CA SER A 211 -20.79 26.38 3.36
C SER A 211 -20.01 26.99 2.20
N GLU A 212 -18.88 26.40 1.80
CA GLU A 212 -18.12 26.79 0.61
C GLU A 212 -18.72 26.24 -0.68
N PHE A 213 -19.54 25.20 -0.60
CA PHE A 213 -20.25 24.66 -1.76
C PHE A 213 -21.56 25.43 -1.98
N VAL A 214 -21.79 25.87 -3.19
CA VAL A 214 -22.96 26.63 -3.62
C VAL A 214 -24.00 25.73 -4.32
N CYS A 215 -23.68 24.45 -4.49
CA CYS A 215 -24.54 23.48 -5.16
C CYS A 215 -25.81 23.17 -4.37
N ASP A 216 -26.92 22.96 -5.11
CA ASP A 216 -28.24 22.59 -4.55
C ASP A 216 -28.37 21.10 -4.24
N TYR A 217 -27.36 20.27 -4.53
CA TYR A 217 -27.37 18.81 -4.32
C TYR A 217 -26.00 18.36 -3.82
N TYR A 218 -26.01 17.35 -2.97
CA TYR A 218 -24.80 16.65 -2.53
C TYR A 218 -24.33 15.70 -3.62
N THR A 219 -23.03 15.42 -3.65
CA THR A 219 -22.44 14.49 -4.62
C THR A 219 -22.33 13.07 -4.07
N GLU A 220 -22.17 12.92 -2.76
CA GLU A 220 -21.90 11.66 -2.08
C GLU A 220 -22.72 11.54 -0.80
N LEU A 221 -23.07 10.28 -0.45
CA LEU A 221 -23.76 9.94 0.78
C LEU A 221 -23.02 8.80 1.48
N TYR A 222 -22.53 9.07 2.67
CA TYR A 222 -21.80 8.12 3.50
C TYR A 222 -22.72 7.52 4.54
N VAL A 223 -22.70 6.20 4.69
CA VAL A 223 -23.56 5.46 5.60
C VAL A 223 -22.76 4.57 6.51
N LYS A 224 -23.09 4.55 7.78
CA LYS A 224 -22.54 3.67 8.80
C LYS A 224 -23.63 2.82 9.43
N PHE A 225 -23.35 1.51 9.60
CA PHE A 225 -24.31 0.57 10.16
C PHE A 225 -24.05 0.26 11.64
N LYS A 226 -25.10 -0.17 12.35
CA LYS A 226 -25.03 -0.55 13.76
C LYS A 226 -24.23 -1.84 13.94
N GLY A 227 -23.28 -1.84 14.89
CA GLY A 227 -22.54 -3.03 15.30
C GLY A 227 -21.41 -3.46 14.35
N THR A 228 -21.13 -2.70 13.28
CA THR A 228 -19.98 -2.96 12.40
C THR A 228 -18.64 -2.59 13.06
N ASP A 229 -18.66 -1.67 14.02
CA ASP A 229 -17.46 -1.28 14.79
C ASP A 229 -16.94 -2.38 15.74
N GLU A 230 -17.74 -3.42 16.02
CA GLU A 230 -17.38 -4.53 16.89
C GLU A 230 -16.73 -5.69 16.10
N LEU A 231 -16.72 -5.61 14.78
CA LEU A 231 -16.16 -6.62 13.89
C LEU A 231 -14.78 -6.20 13.40
N ASP A 232 -13.89 -7.18 13.18
CA ASP A 232 -12.62 -6.93 12.50
C ASP A 232 -12.91 -6.39 11.09
N PRO A 233 -12.51 -5.15 10.79
CA PRO A 233 -12.86 -4.47 9.55
C PRO A 233 -12.32 -5.15 8.28
N PHE A 234 -11.37 -6.07 8.42
CA PHE A 234 -10.80 -6.83 7.32
C PHE A 234 -11.33 -8.27 7.22
N SER A 235 -12.28 -8.65 8.09
CA SER A 235 -12.83 -10.00 8.13
C SER A 235 -13.97 -10.20 7.11
N ASP A 236 -14.15 -11.45 6.67
CA ASP A 236 -15.32 -11.83 5.85
C ASP A 236 -16.64 -11.63 6.60
N GLU A 237 -16.62 -11.72 7.94
CA GLU A 237 -17.78 -11.47 8.79
C GLU A 237 -18.22 -10.00 8.69
N TYR A 238 -17.27 -9.06 8.69
CA TYR A 238 -17.56 -7.64 8.48
C TYR A 238 -18.15 -7.39 7.08
N LYS A 239 -17.53 -7.93 6.02
CA LYS A 239 -18.03 -7.78 4.64
C LYS A 239 -19.45 -8.30 4.49
N GLN A 240 -19.73 -9.47 5.03
CA GLN A 240 -21.06 -10.05 4.98
C GLN A 240 -22.08 -9.22 5.79
N ALA A 241 -21.71 -8.73 6.97
CA ALA A 241 -22.55 -7.89 7.79
C ALA A 241 -22.89 -6.56 7.09
N VAL A 242 -21.93 -5.92 6.42
CA VAL A 242 -22.16 -4.70 5.63
C VAL A 242 -23.10 -4.98 4.48
N LYS A 243 -22.87 -6.06 3.72
CA LYS A 243 -23.70 -6.47 2.60
C LYS A 243 -25.16 -6.72 3.03
N ASP A 244 -25.37 -7.46 4.12
CA ASP A 244 -26.71 -7.79 4.60
C ASP A 244 -27.47 -6.55 5.10
N LYS A 245 -26.76 -5.62 5.77
CA LYS A 245 -27.37 -4.40 6.34
C LYS A 245 -27.57 -3.28 5.33
N SER A 246 -26.83 -3.28 4.22
CA SER A 246 -26.93 -2.25 3.20
C SER A 246 -28.20 -2.36 2.36
N VAL A 247 -28.78 -3.56 2.21
CA VAL A 247 -29.91 -3.83 1.30
C VAL A 247 -31.06 -2.84 1.48
N GLN A 248 -31.53 -2.64 2.70
CA GLN A 248 -32.65 -1.74 2.98
C GLN A 248 -32.29 -0.25 2.78
N ALA A 249 -31.06 0.12 3.12
CA ALA A 249 -30.61 1.50 2.96
C ALA A 249 -30.48 1.87 1.47
N VAL A 250 -29.99 0.94 0.65
CA VAL A 250 -29.86 1.09 -0.80
C VAL A 250 -31.25 1.16 -1.44
N GLU A 251 -32.16 0.25 -1.10
CA GLU A 251 -33.55 0.27 -1.60
C GLU A 251 -34.22 1.62 -1.32
N PHE A 252 -34.11 2.13 -0.10
CA PHE A 252 -34.68 3.43 0.25
C PHE A 252 -34.03 4.61 -0.46
N PHE A 253 -32.75 4.52 -0.74
CA PHE A 253 -32.03 5.52 -1.53
C PHE A 253 -32.50 5.52 -2.98
N GLU A 254 -32.55 4.37 -3.63
CA GLU A 254 -32.99 4.20 -5.01
C GLU A 254 -34.44 4.63 -5.20
N ASP A 255 -35.35 4.22 -4.30
CA ASP A 255 -36.76 4.61 -4.34
C ASP A 255 -36.95 6.14 -4.23
N SER A 256 -36.18 6.80 -3.32
CA SER A 256 -36.23 8.24 -3.13
C SER A 256 -35.74 9.00 -4.36
N VAL A 257 -34.59 8.60 -4.90
CA VAL A 257 -33.99 9.22 -6.08
C VAL A 257 -34.88 9.02 -7.32
N ASN A 258 -35.45 7.80 -7.50
CA ASN A 258 -36.38 7.51 -8.60
C ASN A 258 -37.66 8.35 -8.50
N ALA A 259 -38.25 8.47 -7.31
CA ALA A 259 -39.44 9.31 -7.11
C ALA A 259 -39.13 10.79 -7.43
N ARG A 260 -37.92 11.28 -7.05
CA ARG A 260 -37.48 12.64 -7.39
C ARG A 260 -37.28 12.80 -8.90
N PHE A 261 -36.69 11.81 -9.56
CA PHE A 261 -36.50 11.82 -11.02
C PHE A 261 -37.83 11.87 -11.77
N GLU A 262 -38.80 11.00 -11.39
CA GLU A 262 -40.14 11.00 -11.98
C GLU A 262 -40.83 12.36 -11.83
N LYS A 263 -40.67 12.99 -10.66
CA LYS A 263 -41.23 14.32 -10.43
C LYS A 263 -40.58 15.39 -11.29
N LEU A 264 -39.23 15.40 -11.36
CA LEU A 264 -38.48 16.35 -12.21
C LEU A 264 -38.83 16.17 -13.69
N SER A 265 -38.96 14.93 -14.16
CA SER A 265 -39.34 14.63 -15.53
C SER A 265 -40.76 15.09 -15.83
N SER A 266 -41.68 14.90 -14.87
CA SER A 266 -43.09 15.37 -14.99
C SER A 266 -43.12 16.92 -15.02
N ASP A 267 -42.39 17.58 -14.12
CA ASP A 267 -42.33 19.04 -14.05
C ASP A 267 -41.73 19.65 -15.35
N ALA A 268 -40.71 18.99 -15.91
CA ALA A 268 -40.13 19.38 -17.21
C ALA A 268 -41.10 19.19 -18.36
N GLN A 269 -41.81 18.04 -18.39
CA GLN A 269 -42.85 17.79 -19.42
C GLN A 269 -43.97 18.81 -19.33
N ASP A 270 -44.46 19.09 -18.11
CA ASP A 270 -45.50 20.12 -17.91
C ASP A 270 -45.05 21.49 -18.40
N SER A 271 -43.76 21.84 -18.19
CA SER A 271 -43.17 23.11 -18.68
C SER A 271 -43.10 23.14 -20.21
N ILE A 272 -42.76 22.03 -20.87
CA ILE A 272 -42.76 21.87 -22.31
C ILE A 272 -44.17 22.01 -22.87
N ASP A 273 -45.14 21.40 -22.21
CA ASP A 273 -46.53 21.46 -22.63
C ASP A 273 -47.08 22.89 -22.55
N VAL A 274 -46.78 23.62 -21.48
CA VAL A 274 -47.16 25.05 -21.33
C VAL A 274 -46.49 25.91 -22.44
N ALA A 275 -45.21 25.68 -22.73
CA ALA A 275 -44.54 26.37 -23.82
C ALA A 275 -45.14 26.03 -25.22
N GLN A 276 -45.47 24.76 -25.44
CA GLN A 276 -46.14 24.29 -26.68
C GLN A 276 -47.49 24.95 -26.88
N GLU A 277 -48.27 25.11 -25.83
CA GLU A 277 -49.56 25.83 -25.90
C GLU A 277 -49.36 27.27 -26.34
N LYS A 278 -48.32 27.96 -25.85
CA LYS A 278 -47.98 29.32 -26.28
C LYS A 278 -47.62 29.36 -27.76
N VAL A 279 -46.86 28.41 -28.22
CA VAL A 279 -46.50 28.25 -29.65
C VAL A 279 -47.76 28.07 -30.49
N ASP A 280 -48.69 27.24 -30.04
CA ASP A 280 -49.92 26.95 -30.75
C ASP A 280 -50.85 28.19 -30.86
N ILE A 281 -50.93 29.00 -29.75
CA ILE A 281 -51.61 30.29 -29.75
C ILE A 281 -50.99 31.25 -30.81
N LEU A 282 -49.66 31.37 -30.83
CA LEU A 282 -48.98 32.23 -31.77
C LEU A 282 -49.17 31.75 -33.23
N LYS A 283 -49.07 30.44 -33.49
CA LYS A 283 -49.30 29.87 -34.81
C LYS A 283 -50.73 30.11 -35.29
N GLN A 284 -51.69 29.86 -34.44
CA GLN A 284 -53.10 30.10 -34.75
C GLN A 284 -53.37 31.55 -35.12
N ALA A 285 -52.86 32.52 -34.33
CA ALA A 285 -53.07 33.95 -34.58
C ALA A 285 -52.31 34.44 -35.79
N LEU A 286 -51.05 34.06 -36.02
CA LEU A 286 -50.23 34.47 -37.16
C LEU A 286 -50.75 33.93 -38.52
N ALA A 287 -51.45 32.78 -38.52
CA ALA A 287 -52.00 32.19 -39.72
C ALA A 287 -53.31 32.85 -40.19
N CYS A 288 -53.94 33.72 -39.40
CA CYS A 288 -55.24 34.33 -39.68
C CYS A 288 -55.16 35.52 -40.60
N ASP A 289 -56.12 35.70 -41.52
CA ASP A 289 -56.41 36.91 -42.23
C ASP A 289 -57.18 37.92 -41.33
N GLU A 290 -57.42 39.14 -41.84
CA GLU A 290 -58.09 40.25 -41.10
C GLU A 290 -59.49 39.86 -40.59
N ASN A 291 -60.26 39.11 -41.37
CA ASN A 291 -61.60 38.67 -40.98
C ASN A 291 -61.55 37.59 -39.92
N GLN A 292 -60.60 36.61 -40.11
CA GLN A 292 -60.35 35.55 -39.14
C GLN A 292 -59.77 36.07 -37.84
N LEU A 293 -58.88 37.09 -37.84
CA LEU A 293 -58.37 37.77 -36.63
C LEU A 293 -59.52 38.51 -35.88
N THR A 294 -60.45 39.10 -36.62
CA THR A 294 -61.62 39.76 -35.97
C THR A 294 -62.54 38.78 -35.30
N GLU A 295 -62.77 37.60 -35.86
CA GLU A 295 -63.56 36.52 -35.29
C GLU A 295 -62.81 35.86 -34.12
N LEU A 296 -61.50 35.65 -34.28
CA LEU A 296 -60.63 35.07 -33.26
C LEU A 296 -60.59 36.02 -32.00
N LEU A 297 -60.46 37.33 -32.23
CA LEU A 297 -60.45 38.32 -31.16
C LEU A 297 -61.79 38.34 -30.39
N ALA A 298 -62.93 38.30 -31.11
CA ALA A 298 -64.23 38.25 -30.49
C ALA A 298 -64.43 36.96 -29.67
N THR A 299 -63.94 35.86 -30.18
CA THR A 299 -63.95 34.54 -29.48
C THR A 299 -63.03 34.55 -28.26
N ALA A 300 -61.82 35.09 -28.35
CA ALA A 300 -60.87 35.23 -27.23
C ALA A 300 -61.44 36.10 -26.14
N GLN A 301 -62.09 37.24 -26.45
CA GLN A 301 -62.74 38.14 -25.49
C GLN A 301 -63.84 37.46 -24.73
N LYS A 302 -64.68 36.66 -25.41
CA LYS A 302 -65.69 35.85 -24.77
C LYS A 302 -65.05 34.78 -23.84
N SER A 303 -63.98 34.14 -24.30
CA SER A 303 -63.27 33.14 -23.52
C SER A 303 -62.65 33.78 -22.27
N VAL A 304 -62.14 35.03 -22.34
CA VAL A 304 -61.61 35.77 -21.18
C VAL A 304 -62.71 36.03 -20.16
N GLU A 305 -63.91 36.44 -20.62
CA GLU A 305 -65.04 36.64 -19.69
C GLU A 305 -65.44 35.35 -19.00
N GLU A 306 -65.62 34.28 -19.75
CA GLU A 306 -66.00 32.97 -19.23
C GLU A 306 -64.93 32.41 -18.25
N ALA A 307 -63.67 32.52 -18.57
CA ALA A 307 -62.55 32.05 -17.74
C ALA A 307 -62.37 32.92 -16.50
N GLN A 308 -62.61 34.26 -16.60
CA GLN A 308 -62.58 35.17 -15.45
C GLN A 308 -63.71 34.81 -14.44
N GLU A 309 -64.91 34.56 -14.96
CA GLU A 309 -66.03 34.12 -14.09
C GLU A 309 -65.71 32.77 -13.39
N ALA A 310 -65.09 31.82 -14.10
CA ALA A 310 -64.69 30.55 -13.53
C ALA A 310 -63.61 30.70 -12.47
N TYR A 311 -62.62 31.55 -12.73
CA TYR A 311 -61.58 31.88 -11.73
C TYR A 311 -62.16 32.53 -10.49
N ASP A 312 -63.02 33.56 -10.65
CA ASP A 312 -63.61 34.25 -9.52
C ASP A 312 -64.47 33.34 -8.67
N LYS A 313 -65.21 32.42 -9.29
CA LYS A 313 -66.01 31.38 -8.59
C LYS A 313 -65.12 30.41 -7.82
N ALA A 314 -64.02 29.98 -8.45
CA ALA A 314 -63.05 29.06 -7.82
C ALA A 314 -62.29 29.75 -6.67
N GLU A 315 -61.96 31.03 -6.79
CA GLU A 315 -61.31 31.83 -5.77
C GLU A 315 -62.21 32.06 -4.56
N GLN A 316 -63.45 32.42 -4.80
CA GLN A 316 -64.46 32.60 -3.70
C GLN A 316 -64.76 31.31 -2.96
N SER A 317 -64.71 30.16 -3.62
CA SER A 317 -64.99 28.86 -3.01
C SER A 317 -63.76 28.24 -2.31
N GLY A 318 -62.60 28.81 -2.42
CA GLY A 318 -61.32 28.24 -1.94
C GLY A 318 -60.95 26.89 -2.55
N SER A 319 -61.51 26.54 -3.72
CA SER A 319 -61.35 25.27 -4.38
C SER A 319 -59.99 25.14 -5.06
N SER A 320 -59.42 23.89 -5.10
CA SER A 320 -58.24 23.54 -5.90
C SER A 320 -58.43 23.81 -7.41
N ALA A 321 -59.67 23.96 -7.88
CA ALA A 321 -60.02 24.39 -9.25
C ALA A 321 -59.56 25.82 -9.59
N LYS A 322 -59.06 26.61 -8.63
CA LYS A 322 -58.50 27.95 -8.86
C LYS A 322 -57.30 27.93 -9.78
N TYR A 323 -56.42 26.92 -9.67
CA TYR A 323 -55.22 26.84 -10.49
C TYR A 323 -55.51 26.60 -11.97
N PRO A 324 -56.30 25.54 -12.37
CA PRO A 324 -56.66 25.34 -13.76
C PRO A 324 -57.52 26.50 -14.33
N ALA A 325 -58.39 27.13 -13.54
CA ALA A 325 -59.16 28.27 -13.98
C ALA A 325 -58.27 29.50 -14.26
N ARG A 326 -57.24 29.75 -13.43
CA ARG A 326 -56.21 30.76 -13.67
C ARG A 326 -55.44 30.51 -14.96
N SER A 327 -55.01 29.25 -15.21
CA SER A 327 -54.32 28.89 -16.46
C SER A 327 -55.15 29.17 -17.69
N GLN A 328 -56.45 28.76 -17.67
CA GLN A 328 -57.40 29.07 -18.77
C GLN A 328 -57.59 30.56 -19.02
N LEU A 329 -57.71 31.37 -17.94
CA LEU A 329 -57.79 32.82 -18.03
C LEU A 329 -56.55 33.45 -18.67
N LEU A 330 -55.34 33.03 -18.26
CA LEU A 330 -54.07 33.51 -18.83
C LEU A 330 -53.94 33.21 -20.30
N LYS A 331 -54.34 31.98 -20.70
CA LYS A 331 -54.35 31.55 -22.15
C LYS A 331 -55.30 32.44 -22.96
N ALA A 332 -56.53 32.66 -22.50
CA ALA A 332 -57.53 33.46 -23.17
C ALA A 332 -57.07 34.92 -23.28
N GLN A 333 -56.49 35.49 -22.23
CA GLN A 333 -55.90 36.85 -22.23
C GLN A 333 -54.74 37.00 -23.24
N GLN A 334 -53.86 35.99 -23.30
CA GLN A 334 -52.73 35.95 -24.25
C GLN A 334 -53.25 35.87 -25.69
N LEU A 335 -54.22 35.06 -25.97
CA LEU A 335 -54.81 34.95 -27.29
C LEU A 335 -55.50 36.27 -27.69
N GLU A 336 -56.24 36.92 -26.78
CA GLU A 336 -56.84 38.23 -26.99
C GLU A 336 -55.80 39.28 -27.30
N GLU A 337 -54.67 39.36 -26.56
CA GLU A 337 -53.61 40.33 -26.77
C GLU A 337 -52.95 40.16 -28.11
N VAL A 338 -52.55 38.89 -28.45
CA VAL A 338 -51.88 38.58 -29.73
C VAL A 338 -52.80 38.88 -30.90
N ALA A 339 -54.05 38.43 -30.87
CA ALA A 339 -55.01 38.63 -31.93
C ALA A 339 -55.33 40.14 -32.08
N GLY A 340 -55.46 40.88 -30.97
CA GLY A 340 -55.69 42.32 -30.97
C GLY A 340 -54.59 43.12 -31.66
N LYS A 341 -53.32 42.87 -31.28
CA LYS A 341 -52.17 43.55 -31.89
C LYS A 341 -51.95 43.18 -33.37
N LEU A 342 -52.16 41.96 -33.74
CA LEU A 342 -52.07 41.52 -35.14
C LEU A 342 -53.17 42.12 -35.99
N LEU A 343 -54.39 42.23 -35.44
CA LEU A 343 -55.51 42.91 -36.16
C LEU A 343 -55.26 44.40 -36.32
N GLU A 344 -54.61 45.07 -35.33
CA GLU A 344 -54.22 46.46 -35.43
C GLU A 344 -53.18 46.67 -36.54
N ASP A 345 -52.14 45.82 -36.61
CA ASP A 345 -51.16 45.76 -37.67
C ASP A 345 -51.80 45.66 -39.07
N LYS A 346 -52.71 44.72 -39.23
CA LYS A 346 -53.46 44.51 -40.50
C LYS A 346 -54.26 45.77 -40.88
N LYS A 347 -54.91 46.45 -39.96
CA LYS A 347 -55.72 47.67 -40.19
C LYS A 347 -54.85 48.91 -40.51
N THR A 348 -53.64 48.96 -39.89
CA THR A 348 -52.73 50.12 -40.07
C THR A 348 -51.76 49.96 -41.20
N GLY A 349 -51.64 48.75 -41.73
CA GLY A 349 -50.64 48.41 -42.74
C GLY A 349 -49.23 48.27 -42.15
N SER A 350 -49.12 48.08 -40.81
CA SER A 350 -47.87 47.81 -40.10
C SER A 350 -47.54 46.31 -40.19
N THR A 351 -46.24 45.92 -39.98
CA THR A 351 -45.81 44.53 -39.80
C THR A 351 -45.14 44.31 -38.44
N ALA A 352 -45.11 45.38 -37.60
CA ALA A 352 -44.29 45.38 -36.41
C ALA A 352 -44.66 44.25 -35.39
N ALA A 353 -45.96 44.07 -35.10
CA ALA A 353 -46.41 43.01 -34.23
C ALA A 353 -46.29 41.62 -34.87
N PHE A 354 -46.48 41.54 -36.19
CA PHE A 354 -46.31 40.33 -36.97
C PHE A 354 -44.83 39.84 -36.92
N ASP A 355 -43.89 40.72 -37.15
CA ASP A 355 -42.45 40.43 -37.14
C ASP A 355 -42.00 40.07 -35.73
N GLU A 356 -42.51 40.81 -34.69
CA GLU A 356 -42.21 40.52 -33.30
C GLU A 356 -42.72 39.12 -32.88
N TYR A 357 -43.97 38.79 -33.13
CA TYR A 357 -44.55 37.49 -32.77
C TYR A 357 -44.03 36.36 -33.60
N ASN A 358 -43.64 36.57 -34.84
CA ASN A 358 -42.97 35.55 -35.64
C ASN A 358 -41.55 35.25 -35.11
N GLY A 359 -40.83 36.28 -34.66
CA GLY A 359 -39.56 36.09 -33.94
C GLY A 359 -39.70 35.33 -32.62
N GLN A 360 -40.72 35.69 -31.84
CA GLN A 360 -41.03 34.94 -30.58
C GLN A 360 -41.43 33.51 -30.87
N LEU A 361 -42.15 33.22 -31.92
CA LEU A 361 -42.53 31.89 -32.34
C LEU A 361 -41.31 31.03 -32.66
N ALA A 362 -40.40 31.54 -33.50
CA ALA A 362 -39.19 30.82 -33.87
C ALA A 362 -38.30 30.51 -32.67
N ALA A 363 -38.09 31.51 -31.77
CA ALA A 363 -37.31 31.31 -30.55
C ALA A 363 -37.94 30.28 -29.62
N ALA A 364 -39.26 30.30 -29.45
CA ALA A 364 -39.97 29.34 -28.61
C ALA A 364 -39.96 27.90 -29.20
N GLU A 365 -40.05 27.77 -30.51
CA GLU A 365 -39.91 26.47 -31.18
C GLU A 365 -38.52 25.87 -31.00
N ASP A 366 -37.46 26.68 -31.14
CA ASP A 366 -36.08 26.22 -30.90
C ASP A 366 -35.88 25.85 -29.44
N GLU A 367 -36.40 26.63 -28.52
CA GLU A 367 -36.32 26.35 -27.07
C GLU A 367 -37.04 25.02 -26.71
N ILE A 368 -38.26 24.81 -27.22
CA ILE A 368 -39.01 23.58 -27.01
C ILE A 368 -38.30 22.37 -27.65
N ALA A 369 -37.72 22.55 -28.85
CA ALA A 369 -37.00 21.47 -29.50
C ALA A 369 -35.74 21.09 -28.74
N GLY A 370 -35.03 22.10 -28.19
CA GLY A 370 -33.90 21.90 -27.26
C GLY A 370 -34.33 21.16 -26.01
N ALA A 371 -35.35 21.67 -25.31
CA ALA A 371 -35.85 21.06 -24.07
C ALA A 371 -36.38 19.60 -24.25
N LYS A 372 -37.05 19.33 -25.35
CA LYS A 372 -37.49 17.95 -25.70
C LYS A 372 -36.29 17.03 -25.91
N LYS A 373 -35.30 17.50 -26.67
CA LYS A 373 -34.06 16.74 -26.89
C LYS A 373 -33.28 16.47 -25.60
N GLU A 374 -33.22 17.47 -24.71
CA GLU A 374 -32.60 17.30 -23.40
C GLU A 374 -33.38 16.32 -22.55
N LEU A 375 -34.72 16.40 -22.50
CA LEU A 375 -35.55 15.47 -21.76
C LEU A 375 -35.45 14.02 -22.30
N GLU A 376 -35.39 13.85 -23.62
CA GLU A 376 -35.18 12.52 -24.26
C GLU A 376 -33.77 11.97 -24.01
N ALA A 377 -32.78 12.84 -23.84
CA ALA A 377 -31.40 12.46 -23.55
C ALA A 377 -31.19 12.10 -22.06
N VAL A 378 -32.07 12.52 -21.17
CA VAL A 378 -32.02 12.17 -19.73
C VAL A 378 -32.32 10.70 -19.57
N LYS A 379 -31.30 9.91 -19.30
CA LYS A 379 -31.41 8.51 -18.96
C LYS A 379 -31.99 8.34 -17.53
N THR A 380 -32.54 7.17 -17.22
CA THR A 380 -32.87 6.78 -15.84
C THR A 380 -31.66 6.98 -14.95
N PRO A 381 -31.83 7.42 -13.69
CA PRO A 381 -30.71 7.62 -12.77
C PRO A 381 -29.85 6.38 -12.65
N ALA A 382 -28.53 6.53 -12.74
CA ALA A 382 -27.60 5.49 -12.39
C ALA A 382 -27.26 5.60 -10.88
N PHE A 383 -27.13 4.45 -10.25
CA PHE A 383 -26.82 4.32 -8.83
C PHE A 383 -25.49 3.64 -8.67
N TYR A 384 -24.68 4.16 -7.73
CA TYR A 384 -23.38 3.61 -7.43
C TYR A 384 -23.30 3.38 -5.92
N GLN A 385 -22.93 2.17 -5.57
CA GLN A 385 -22.63 1.76 -4.20
C GLN A 385 -21.17 1.31 -4.14
N TYR A 386 -20.44 1.76 -3.12
CA TYR A 386 -19.07 1.35 -2.86
C TYR A 386 -18.95 1.00 -1.38
N ASP A 387 -18.45 -0.18 -1.06
CA ASP A 387 -17.99 -0.48 0.29
C ASP A 387 -16.57 0.11 0.54
N ARG A 388 -15.98 -0.12 1.71
CA ARG A 388 -14.64 0.38 2.03
C ARG A 388 -13.55 -0.16 1.09
N PHE A 389 -13.71 -1.41 0.65
CA PHE A 389 -12.73 -2.09 -0.19
C PHE A 389 -12.81 -1.61 -1.64
N GLU A 390 -14.01 -1.27 -2.10
CA GLU A 390 -14.28 -0.72 -3.42
C GLU A 390 -13.99 0.79 -3.48
N ALA A 391 -14.27 1.51 -2.39
CA ALA A 391 -14.02 2.94 -2.30
C ALA A 391 -12.52 3.27 -2.21
N SER A 392 -11.69 2.35 -1.70
CA SER A 392 -10.23 2.55 -1.60
C SER A 392 -9.50 1.22 -1.72
N SER A 393 -8.78 1.02 -2.83
CA SER A 393 -7.90 -0.14 -3.04
C SER A 393 -6.79 -0.23 -2.00
N ASP A 394 -6.36 0.91 -1.45
CA ASP A 394 -5.35 0.99 -0.38
C ASP A 394 -5.79 0.27 0.90
N TYR A 395 -7.09 0.18 1.14
CA TYR A 395 -7.65 -0.51 2.29
C TYR A 395 -7.37 -2.02 2.24
N SER A 396 -7.57 -2.65 1.09
CA SER A 396 -7.24 -4.06 0.86
C SER A 396 -5.73 -4.29 0.81
N SER A 397 -4.98 -3.38 0.18
CA SER A 397 -3.52 -3.43 0.08
C SER A 397 -2.84 -3.36 1.44
N PHE A 398 -3.32 -2.51 2.36
CA PHE A 398 -2.81 -2.44 3.73
C PHE A 398 -2.93 -3.77 4.47
N TYR A 399 -4.08 -4.42 4.36
CA TYR A 399 -4.29 -5.74 4.97
C TYR A 399 -3.39 -6.81 4.36
N GLY A 400 -3.26 -6.83 3.03
CA GLY A 400 -2.35 -7.70 2.31
C GLY A 400 -0.91 -7.53 2.76
N ASP A 401 -0.44 -6.29 2.90
CA ASP A 401 0.90 -5.98 3.37
C ASP A 401 1.14 -6.41 4.83
N ALA A 402 0.16 -6.21 5.71
CA ALA A 402 0.23 -6.72 7.07
C ALA A 402 0.34 -8.27 7.11
N GLN A 403 -0.40 -8.98 6.27
CA GLN A 403 -0.30 -10.44 6.13
C GLN A 403 1.07 -10.90 5.61
N LYS A 404 1.70 -10.14 4.71
CA LYS A 404 3.06 -10.44 4.22
C LYS A 404 4.09 -10.37 5.34
N VAL A 405 3.97 -9.39 6.25
CA VAL A 405 4.80 -9.31 7.47
C VAL A 405 4.63 -10.55 8.34
N ASP A 406 3.40 -11.04 8.53
CA ASP A 406 3.14 -12.28 9.28
C ASP A 406 3.76 -13.52 8.61
N SER A 407 3.73 -13.57 7.28
CA SER A 407 4.35 -14.66 6.52
C SER A 407 5.87 -14.68 6.69
N ILE A 408 6.52 -13.52 6.69
CA ILE A 408 7.94 -13.39 7.03
C ILE A 408 8.19 -13.84 8.46
N ALA A 409 7.31 -13.46 9.39
CA ALA A 409 7.41 -13.83 10.81
C ALA A 409 7.31 -15.34 11.07
N LYS A 410 6.78 -16.13 10.13
CA LYS A 410 6.73 -17.60 10.23
C LYS A 410 8.07 -18.27 9.93
N VAL A 411 8.90 -17.70 9.08
CA VAL A 411 10.12 -18.36 8.56
C VAL A 411 11.39 -17.91 9.27
N PHE A 412 11.62 -16.61 9.39
CA PHE A 412 12.87 -16.09 9.95
C PHE A 412 13.17 -16.58 11.38
N PRO A 413 12.19 -16.60 12.30
CA PRO A 413 12.46 -17.06 13.68
C PRO A 413 12.90 -18.50 13.78
N VAL A 414 12.52 -19.35 12.83
CA VAL A 414 12.94 -20.76 12.83
C VAL A 414 14.46 -20.86 12.76
N PHE A 415 15.12 -20.02 11.93
CA PHE A 415 16.58 -19.98 11.87
C PHE A 415 17.21 -19.55 13.18
N PHE A 416 16.65 -18.53 13.85
CA PHE A 416 17.15 -18.07 15.14
C PHE A 416 16.99 -19.13 16.23
N ILE A 417 15.84 -19.80 16.30
CA ILE A 417 15.56 -20.87 17.26
C ILE A 417 16.51 -22.06 17.01
N LEU A 418 16.70 -22.45 15.76
CA LEU A 418 17.61 -23.55 15.40
C LEU A 418 19.06 -23.25 15.79
N VAL A 419 19.53 -22.04 15.50
CA VAL A 419 20.86 -21.59 15.90
C VAL A 419 20.99 -21.52 17.42
N ALA A 420 19.98 -20.99 18.12
CA ALA A 420 19.95 -20.91 19.58
C ALA A 420 20.00 -22.30 20.22
N ALA A 421 19.22 -23.26 19.71
CA ALA A 421 19.24 -24.65 20.14
C ALA A 421 20.61 -25.29 19.95
N LEU A 422 21.22 -25.08 18.77
CA LEU A 422 22.52 -25.60 18.43
C LEU A 422 23.62 -25.05 19.35
N VAL A 423 23.64 -23.76 19.59
CA VAL A 423 24.62 -23.12 20.47
C VAL A 423 24.40 -23.52 21.92
N CYS A 424 23.14 -23.59 22.38
CA CYS A 424 22.84 -24.07 23.71
C CYS A 424 23.30 -25.53 23.92
N LEU A 425 23.00 -26.41 22.96
CA LEU A 425 23.43 -27.81 23.00
C LEU A 425 24.95 -27.94 23.11
N THR A 426 25.69 -27.18 22.29
CA THR A 426 27.16 -27.20 22.30
C THR A 426 27.73 -26.69 23.61
N THR A 427 27.25 -25.54 24.04
CA THR A 427 27.72 -24.86 25.25
C THR A 427 27.48 -25.74 26.49
N MET A 428 26.28 -26.29 26.58
CA MET A 428 25.90 -27.12 27.76
C MET A 428 26.53 -28.50 27.73
N THR A 429 26.65 -29.15 26.54
CA THR A 429 27.38 -30.41 26.42
C THR A 429 28.82 -30.23 26.91
N ARG A 430 29.44 -29.13 26.52
CA ARG A 430 30.80 -28.80 26.93
C ARG A 430 30.93 -28.55 28.44
N MET A 431 30.03 -27.72 29.00
CA MET A 431 30.02 -27.45 30.45
C MET A 431 29.88 -28.73 31.27
N VAL A 432 29.02 -29.64 30.84
CA VAL A 432 28.82 -30.94 31.52
C VAL A 432 30.07 -31.81 31.35
N GLU A 433 30.74 -31.84 30.20
CA GLU A 433 31.97 -32.60 29.99
C GLU A 433 33.16 -32.07 30.80
N GLU A 434 33.33 -30.74 30.96
CA GLU A 434 34.37 -30.12 31.76
C GLU A 434 34.18 -30.39 33.27
N GLN A 435 32.91 -30.40 33.70
CA GLN A 435 32.58 -30.66 35.12
C GLN A 435 32.42 -32.14 35.43
N ARG A 436 32.87 -33.02 34.55
CA ARG A 436 32.70 -34.48 34.68
C ARG A 436 33.25 -35.02 36.01
N THR A 437 34.40 -34.56 36.47
CA THR A 437 34.99 -34.94 37.76
C THR A 437 34.11 -34.50 38.93
N GLN A 438 33.58 -33.29 38.92
CA GLN A 438 32.64 -32.80 39.92
C GLN A 438 31.34 -33.61 39.91
N ILE A 439 30.82 -33.95 38.74
CA ILE A 439 29.63 -34.81 38.55
C ILE A 439 29.93 -36.19 39.20
N GLY A 440 31.14 -36.75 38.93
CA GLY A 440 31.60 -38.02 39.55
C GLY A 440 31.62 -37.93 41.05
N THR A 441 32.16 -36.85 41.61
CA THR A 441 32.21 -36.58 43.06
C THR A 441 30.81 -36.47 43.65
N TYR A 442 29.90 -35.74 43.05
CA TYR A 442 28.50 -35.63 43.50
C TYR A 442 27.79 -36.99 43.48
N LYS A 443 28.00 -37.80 42.44
CA LYS A 443 27.46 -39.16 42.40
C LYS A 443 28.05 -40.06 43.46
N ALA A 444 29.37 -39.98 43.74
CA ALA A 444 30.03 -40.72 44.77
C ALA A 444 29.52 -40.32 46.18
N LEU A 445 29.16 -39.08 46.41
CA LEU A 445 28.53 -38.55 47.60
C LEU A 445 27.03 -38.90 47.73
N GLY A 446 26.45 -39.64 46.77
CA GLY A 446 25.08 -40.13 46.83
C GLY A 446 24.03 -39.17 46.27
N TYR A 447 24.41 -38.11 45.57
CA TYR A 447 23.42 -37.26 44.89
C TYR A 447 22.80 -38.01 43.72
N SER A 448 21.47 -37.95 43.61
CA SER A 448 20.75 -38.54 42.48
C SER A 448 21.04 -37.80 41.18
N GLY A 449 21.04 -38.52 40.05
CA GLY A 449 21.27 -37.92 38.72
C GLY A 449 20.34 -36.76 38.40
N ALA A 450 19.08 -36.83 38.85
CA ALA A 450 18.10 -35.75 38.67
C ALA A 450 18.49 -34.46 39.43
N ARG A 451 19.08 -34.60 40.63
CA ARG A 451 19.54 -33.40 41.39
C ARG A 451 20.78 -32.78 40.74
N ILE A 452 21.68 -33.58 40.19
CA ILE A 452 22.87 -33.11 39.49
C ILE A 452 22.45 -32.43 38.17
N ALA A 453 21.57 -33.05 37.39
CA ALA A 453 20.98 -32.45 36.20
C ALA A 453 20.26 -31.13 36.50
N GLY A 454 19.54 -31.06 37.65
CA GLY A 454 18.82 -29.87 38.09
C GLY A 454 19.72 -28.63 38.28
N LYS A 455 21.02 -28.78 38.59
CA LYS A 455 22.00 -27.65 38.63
C LYS A 455 22.15 -27.04 37.25
N TYR A 456 22.38 -27.85 36.24
CA TYR A 456 22.61 -27.43 34.86
C TYR A 456 21.33 -26.92 34.20
N LEU A 457 20.20 -27.57 34.50
CA LEU A 457 18.88 -27.12 34.05
C LEU A 457 18.53 -25.73 34.60
N PHE A 458 18.79 -25.51 35.88
CA PHE A 458 18.56 -24.19 36.50
C PHE A 458 19.44 -23.09 35.85
N TYR A 459 20.72 -23.39 35.59
CA TYR A 459 21.64 -22.47 34.90
C TYR A 459 21.11 -22.08 33.53
N ALA A 460 20.72 -23.04 32.71
CA ALA A 460 20.23 -22.79 31.38
C ALA A 460 18.85 -22.14 31.39
N ALA A 461 17.95 -22.58 32.26
CA ALA A 461 16.62 -21.97 32.38
C ALA A 461 16.69 -20.50 32.84
N THR A 462 17.57 -20.14 33.75
CA THR A 462 17.75 -18.73 34.18
C THR A 462 18.29 -17.87 33.04
N ALA A 463 19.28 -18.36 32.28
CA ALA A 463 19.81 -17.64 31.12
C ALA A 463 18.75 -17.48 30.04
N ALA A 464 18.00 -18.53 29.71
CA ALA A 464 16.94 -18.51 28.73
C ALA A 464 15.76 -17.61 29.15
N SER A 465 15.31 -17.71 30.39
CA SER A 465 14.20 -16.89 30.91
C SER A 465 14.57 -15.40 30.90
N ALA A 466 15.76 -15.04 31.41
CA ALA A 466 16.21 -13.67 31.40
C ALA A 466 16.37 -13.13 29.98
N GLY A 467 16.95 -13.91 29.05
CA GLY A 467 17.11 -13.55 27.66
C GLY A 467 15.76 -13.40 26.96
N SER A 468 14.82 -14.31 27.19
CA SER A 468 13.48 -14.26 26.64
C SER A 468 12.70 -13.04 27.14
N CYS A 469 12.66 -12.78 28.43
CA CYS A 469 11.92 -11.65 29.01
C CYS A 469 12.42 -10.31 28.46
N ILE A 470 13.74 -10.10 28.49
CA ILE A 470 14.32 -8.85 27.98
C ILE A 470 14.19 -8.77 26.45
N GLY A 471 14.42 -9.88 25.74
CA GLY A 471 14.29 -9.96 24.30
C GLY A 471 12.89 -9.61 23.82
N VAL A 472 11.86 -10.16 24.45
CA VAL A 472 10.46 -9.87 24.08
C VAL A 472 10.11 -8.40 24.33
N VAL A 473 10.47 -7.84 25.49
CA VAL A 473 10.19 -6.42 25.79
C VAL A 473 10.85 -5.51 24.77
N VAL A 474 12.12 -5.75 24.45
CA VAL A 474 12.86 -4.97 23.45
C VAL A 474 12.29 -5.20 22.04
N GLY A 475 11.96 -6.45 21.71
CA GLY A 475 11.42 -6.84 20.40
C GLY A 475 10.09 -6.18 20.11
N LEU A 476 9.13 -6.25 21.02
CA LEU A 476 7.79 -5.64 20.87
C LEU A 476 7.83 -4.11 20.71
N GLN A 477 8.87 -3.43 21.20
CA GLN A 477 8.98 -1.97 21.09
C GLN A 477 9.77 -1.49 19.88
N ILE A 478 10.70 -2.28 19.38
CA ILE A 478 11.62 -1.85 18.32
C ILE A 478 11.14 -2.31 16.94
N PHE A 479 10.83 -3.61 16.78
CA PHE A 479 10.55 -4.17 15.45
C PHE A 479 9.25 -3.64 14.84
N PRO A 480 8.10 -3.61 15.55
CA PRO A 480 6.87 -3.10 14.95
C PRO A 480 7.03 -1.66 14.47
N LYS A 481 7.67 -0.80 15.27
CA LYS A 481 7.89 0.61 14.90
C LYS A 481 8.76 0.76 13.65
N ILE A 482 9.87 0.02 13.57
CA ILE A 482 10.76 0.09 12.40
C ILE A 482 10.08 -0.49 11.16
N ILE A 483 9.41 -1.63 11.28
CA ILE A 483 8.73 -2.27 10.14
C ILE A 483 7.57 -1.38 9.69
N TYR A 484 6.75 -0.92 10.63
CA TYR A 484 5.63 -0.04 10.32
C TYR A 484 6.06 1.28 9.68
N SER A 485 7.13 1.93 10.16
CA SER A 485 7.62 3.17 9.56
C SER A 485 8.03 2.99 8.09
N CYS A 486 8.38 1.79 7.67
CA CYS A 486 8.71 1.49 6.28
C CYS A 486 7.44 1.29 5.43
N TYR A 487 6.40 0.68 5.98
CA TYR A 487 5.10 0.56 5.30
C TYR A 487 4.31 1.87 5.34
N ASN A 488 4.46 2.68 6.39
CA ASN A 488 3.77 3.96 6.54
C ASN A 488 4.16 5.02 5.50
N ILE A 489 5.16 4.73 4.66
CA ILE A 489 5.44 5.52 3.47
C ILE A 489 4.36 5.35 2.41
N LEU A 490 3.76 4.16 2.37
CA LEU A 490 2.66 3.82 1.47
C LEU A 490 1.31 4.23 2.04
N TYR A 491 1.22 4.47 3.35
CA TYR A 491 -0.04 4.69 4.05
C TYR A 491 0.03 5.91 4.97
N ASN A 492 -1.07 6.64 5.06
CA ASN A 492 -1.21 7.84 5.89
C ASN A 492 -1.99 7.52 7.18
N ILE A 493 -1.54 6.49 7.91
CA ILE A 493 -2.11 6.07 9.18
C ILE A 493 -1.23 6.59 10.31
N PRO A 494 -1.79 6.97 11.49
CA PRO A 494 -1.01 7.43 12.65
C PRO A 494 0.09 6.46 13.07
N ASP A 495 1.01 6.93 13.92
CA ASP A 495 2.07 6.10 14.50
C ASP A 495 1.51 4.83 15.13
N ILE A 496 2.20 3.71 14.87
CA ILE A 496 1.77 2.40 15.35
C ILE A 496 1.70 2.35 16.89
N ASP A 497 0.58 1.88 17.39
CA ASP A 497 0.42 1.56 18.80
C ASP A 497 1.02 0.18 19.08
N THR A 498 1.95 0.09 20.03
CA THR A 498 2.66 -1.15 20.35
C THR A 498 2.35 -1.60 21.78
N PRO A 499 1.14 -2.11 22.04
CA PRO A 499 0.75 -2.56 23.37
C PRO A 499 1.55 -3.79 23.78
N PHE A 500 1.79 -3.94 25.07
CA PHE A 500 2.45 -5.13 25.57
C PHE A 500 1.50 -6.34 25.47
N LYS A 501 1.83 -7.28 24.55
CA LYS A 501 1.04 -8.51 24.35
C LYS A 501 1.63 -9.68 25.17
N PRO A 502 1.04 -10.06 26.30
CA PRO A 502 1.61 -11.08 27.23
C PRO A 502 1.67 -12.47 26.60
N VAL A 503 0.87 -12.75 25.58
CA VAL A 503 0.87 -14.04 24.87
C VAL A 503 2.24 -14.34 24.28
N TYR A 504 2.89 -13.36 23.64
CA TYR A 504 4.23 -13.54 23.07
C TYR A 504 5.29 -13.74 24.17
N MET A 505 5.15 -13.09 25.32
CA MET A 505 6.04 -13.29 26.47
C MET A 505 5.98 -14.74 26.96
N VAL A 506 4.77 -15.27 27.17
CA VAL A 506 4.56 -16.64 27.64
C VAL A 506 5.06 -17.64 26.58
N LEU A 507 4.71 -17.45 25.31
CA LEU A 507 5.13 -18.34 24.23
C LEU A 507 6.66 -18.40 24.11
N CYS A 508 7.33 -17.26 24.02
CA CYS A 508 8.79 -17.18 23.94
C CYS A 508 9.48 -17.79 25.17
N LEU A 509 8.96 -17.50 26.35
CA LEU A 509 9.48 -18.09 27.60
C LEU A 509 9.39 -19.62 27.59
N VAL A 510 8.24 -20.17 27.27
CA VAL A 510 7.99 -21.61 27.21
C VAL A 510 8.88 -22.27 26.17
N VAL A 511 8.87 -21.76 24.93
CA VAL A 511 9.66 -22.34 23.82
C VAL A 511 11.16 -22.27 24.12
N SER A 512 11.68 -21.12 24.58
CA SER A 512 13.11 -20.95 24.87
C SER A 512 13.56 -21.83 26.01
N VAL A 513 12.78 -21.93 27.09
CA VAL A 513 13.11 -22.81 28.25
C VAL A 513 13.02 -24.28 27.87
N ILE A 514 11.99 -24.71 27.14
CA ILE A 514 11.88 -26.10 26.65
C ILE A 514 13.08 -26.46 25.76
N CYS A 515 13.40 -25.61 24.80
CA CYS A 515 14.49 -25.82 23.84
C CYS A 515 15.84 -25.94 24.58
N THR A 516 16.16 -24.97 25.45
CA THR A 516 17.42 -24.97 26.21
C THR A 516 17.49 -26.09 27.23
N CYS A 517 16.42 -26.36 27.97
CA CYS A 517 16.37 -27.47 28.93
C CYS A 517 16.47 -28.84 28.27
N SER A 518 15.85 -29.03 27.10
CA SER A 518 15.97 -30.29 26.34
C SER A 518 17.41 -30.54 25.89
N ALA A 519 18.10 -29.50 25.39
CA ALA A 519 19.51 -29.57 25.03
C ALA A 519 20.40 -29.95 26.23
N VAL A 520 20.16 -29.32 27.37
CA VAL A 520 20.88 -29.62 28.62
C VAL A 520 20.59 -31.04 29.08
N LEU A 521 19.34 -31.47 29.10
CA LEU A 521 18.92 -32.79 29.51
C LEU A 521 19.59 -33.87 28.65
N TYR A 522 19.62 -33.68 27.34
CA TYR A 522 20.33 -34.57 26.42
C TYR A 522 21.83 -34.69 26.73
N ALA A 523 22.49 -33.55 27.01
CA ALA A 523 23.90 -33.52 27.40
C ALA A 523 24.14 -34.21 28.75
N CYS A 524 23.31 -33.96 29.73
CA CYS A 524 23.43 -34.54 31.08
C CYS A 524 23.18 -36.07 31.12
N ILE A 525 22.13 -36.56 30.44
CA ILE A 525 21.77 -37.98 30.40
C ILE A 525 22.95 -38.82 29.91
N LYS A 526 23.66 -38.35 28.91
CA LYS A 526 24.81 -39.04 28.31
C LYS A 526 25.92 -39.27 29.36
N GLU A 527 26.31 -38.26 30.11
CA GLU A 527 27.37 -38.38 31.14
C GLU A 527 26.86 -39.00 32.45
N LEU A 528 25.62 -38.73 32.85
CA LEU A 528 25.02 -39.29 34.06
C LEU A 528 24.76 -40.80 34.01
N LYS A 529 24.73 -41.43 32.81
CA LYS A 529 24.68 -42.89 32.66
C LYS A 529 26.00 -43.58 33.06
N SER A 530 27.14 -42.86 33.07
CA SER A 530 28.45 -43.39 33.44
C SER A 530 28.60 -43.60 34.94
N GLN A 531 29.42 -44.59 35.33
CA GLN A 531 29.73 -44.87 36.76
C GLN A 531 30.60 -43.75 37.34
N PRO A 532 30.51 -43.47 38.67
CA PRO A 532 31.36 -42.49 39.34
C PRO A 532 32.84 -42.65 39.09
N SER A 533 33.35 -43.90 39.16
CA SER A 533 34.75 -44.21 38.92
C SER A 533 35.23 -43.87 37.49
N GLN A 534 34.34 -43.99 36.48
CA GLN A 534 34.63 -43.63 35.12
C GLN A 534 34.59 -42.13 34.89
N LEU A 535 33.73 -41.43 35.62
CA LEU A 535 33.63 -39.97 35.54
C LEU A 535 34.82 -39.23 36.16
N MET A 536 35.43 -39.83 37.18
CA MET A 536 36.62 -39.28 37.88
C MET A 536 37.93 -39.54 37.09
N ARG A 537 37.92 -40.38 36.04
CA ARG A 537 39.09 -40.64 35.20
C ARG A 537 39.05 -39.74 33.98
N PRO A 538 40.21 -39.24 33.50
CA PRO A 538 40.29 -38.54 32.26
C PRO A 538 39.78 -39.38 31.08
N LYS A 539 39.06 -38.81 30.15
CA LYS A 539 38.65 -39.52 28.92
C LYS A 539 39.88 -40.02 28.16
N PRO A 540 39.96 -41.27 27.79
CA PRO A 540 41.06 -41.78 26.98
C PRO A 540 41.06 -41.03 25.63
N PRO A 541 42.23 -40.74 25.06
CA PRO A 541 42.32 -40.09 23.76
C PRO A 541 41.65 -40.96 22.71
N GLN A 542 40.87 -40.34 21.85
CA GLN A 542 40.21 -41.07 20.76
C GLN A 542 41.21 -41.60 19.74
N ASN A 543 41.07 -42.88 19.40
CA ASN A 543 41.95 -43.58 18.42
C ASN A 543 41.93 -42.84 17.10
N GLY A 544 43.11 -42.53 16.57
CA GLY A 544 43.28 -41.88 15.30
C GLY A 544 42.84 -42.79 14.16
N ARG A 545 41.64 -42.47 13.56
CA ARG A 545 41.19 -43.13 12.31
C ARG A 545 41.66 -42.26 11.13
N ARG A 546 42.06 -42.91 10.01
CA ARG A 546 42.37 -42.24 8.76
C ARG A 546 41.19 -41.37 8.31
N VAL A 547 41.45 -40.14 7.91
CA VAL A 547 40.40 -39.23 7.43
C VAL A 547 40.17 -39.40 5.93
N LEU A 548 38.96 -39.11 5.47
CA LEU A 548 38.58 -39.29 4.06
C LEU A 548 39.50 -38.55 3.07
N LEU A 549 40.00 -37.36 3.43
CA LEU A 549 40.92 -36.59 2.61
C LEU A 549 42.30 -37.24 2.43
N GLU A 550 42.73 -38.11 3.38
CA GLU A 550 43.94 -38.89 3.26
C GLU A 550 43.88 -39.95 2.13
N ARG A 551 42.68 -40.31 1.70
CA ARG A 551 42.48 -41.20 0.55
C ARG A 551 42.67 -40.52 -0.81
N VAL A 552 42.65 -39.18 -0.84
CA VAL A 552 42.84 -38.36 -2.05
C VAL A 552 44.30 -37.92 -2.07
N ASN A 553 45.20 -38.80 -2.53
CA ASN A 553 46.65 -38.61 -2.51
C ASN A 553 47.10 -37.32 -3.20
N PHE A 554 46.43 -36.89 -4.29
CA PHE A 554 46.76 -35.69 -5.04
C PHE A 554 46.63 -34.40 -4.19
N ILE A 555 45.60 -34.30 -3.35
CA ILE A 555 45.39 -33.15 -2.46
C ILE A 555 46.28 -33.28 -1.23
N TRP A 556 46.34 -34.47 -0.65
CA TRP A 556 47.04 -34.74 0.60
C TRP A 556 48.53 -34.47 0.52
N ASN A 557 49.16 -34.84 -0.59
CA ASN A 557 50.61 -34.67 -0.78
C ASN A 557 51.02 -33.20 -0.97
N ARG A 558 50.13 -32.36 -1.45
CA ARG A 558 50.39 -30.93 -1.61
C ARG A 558 50.17 -30.08 -0.35
N LEU A 559 49.58 -30.67 0.67
CA LEU A 559 49.36 -29.98 1.94
C LEU A 559 50.63 -29.96 2.78
N ASP A 560 50.92 -28.78 3.37
CA ASP A 560 51.96 -28.58 4.36
C ASP A 560 51.63 -29.35 5.66
N PHE A 561 52.59 -29.64 6.49
CA PHE A 561 52.42 -30.36 7.76
C PHE A 561 51.30 -29.74 8.64
N LEU A 562 51.32 -28.44 8.81
CA LEU A 562 50.30 -27.70 9.60
C LEU A 562 48.92 -27.82 9.01
N ALA A 563 48.76 -27.80 7.67
CA ALA A 563 47.50 -28.02 7.00
C ALA A 563 46.96 -29.45 7.20
N LYS A 564 47.84 -30.44 7.10
CA LYS A 564 47.53 -31.86 7.36
C LYS A 564 47.01 -32.07 8.79
N VAL A 565 47.64 -31.45 9.76
CA VAL A 565 47.22 -31.50 11.19
C VAL A 565 45.89 -30.81 11.37
N THR A 566 45.67 -29.65 10.76
CA THR A 566 44.40 -28.88 10.84
C THR A 566 43.25 -29.72 10.24
N VAL A 567 43.42 -30.33 9.06
CA VAL A 567 42.40 -31.15 8.42
C VAL A 567 42.06 -32.39 9.24
N ARG A 568 43.09 -33.06 9.82
CA ARG A 568 42.88 -34.19 10.72
C ARG A 568 42.08 -33.79 11.97
N ASN A 569 42.37 -32.65 12.53
CA ASN A 569 41.65 -32.12 13.70
C ASN A 569 40.20 -31.76 13.38
N LEU A 570 39.95 -31.06 12.28
CA LEU A 570 38.59 -30.73 11.80
C LEU A 570 37.73 -31.98 11.60
N LEU A 571 38.26 -32.98 10.91
CA LEU A 571 37.53 -34.20 10.59
C LEU A 571 37.48 -35.22 11.76
N ARG A 572 38.34 -35.06 12.76
CA ARG A 572 38.27 -35.81 14.02
C ARG A 572 37.07 -35.34 14.87
N TYR A 573 36.80 -34.04 14.89
CA TYR A 573 35.71 -33.43 15.66
C TYR A 573 34.54 -33.03 14.75
N LYS A 574 34.05 -33.98 13.91
CA LYS A 574 33.02 -33.72 12.87
C LYS A 574 31.81 -32.97 13.36
N LYS A 575 31.28 -33.34 14.55
CA LYS A 575 30.07 -32.65 15.11
C LYS A 575 30.31 -31.16 15.26
N ARG A 576 31.44 -30.73 15.82
CA ARG A 576 31.80 -29.33 16.00
C ARG A 576 31.97 -28.61 14.66
N PHE A 577 32.67 -29.24 13.73
CA PHE A 577 32.88 -28.73 12.38
C PHE A 577 31.55 -28.45 11.67
N PHE A 578 30.63 -29.43 11.67
CA PHE A 578 29.29 -29.22 11.07
C PHE A 578 28.48 -28.15 11.79
N MET A 579 28.55 -28.07 13.12
CA MET A 579 27.83 -27.04 13.89
C MET A 579 28.35 -25.64 13.61
N THR A 580 29.67 -25.48 13.45
CA THR A 580 30.26 -24.21 13.03
C THR A 580 29.79 -23.82 11.62
N ILE A 581 29.80 -24.76 10.67
CA ILE A 581 29.32 -24.53 9.32
C ILE A 581 27.86 -24.10 9.33
N VAL A 582 26.97 -24.80 10.01
CA VAL A 582 25.54 -24.47 10.06
C VAL A 582 25.30 -23.10 10.70
N GLY A 583 26.00 -22.82 11.79
CA GLY A 583 25.88 -21.51 12.46
C GLY A 583 26.33 -20.35 11.58
N VAL A 584 27.53 -20.48 10.97
CA VAL A 584 28.07 -19.47 10.05
C VAL A 584 27.22 -19.35 8.79
N ALA A 585 26.79 -20.48 8.22
CA ALA A 585 25.95 -20.50 7.03
C ALA A 585 24.62 -19.79 7.23
N GLY A 586 23.95 -20.03 8.39
CA GLY A 586 22.70 -19.31 8.73
C GLY A 586 22.89 -17.79 8.80
N CYS A 587 23.95 -17.35 9.51
CA CYS A 587 24.25 -15.92 9.60
C CYS A 587 24.61 -15.30 8.24
N THR A 588 25.46 -15.98 7.44
CA THR A 588 25.82 -15.51 6.10
C THR A 588 24.59 -15.46 5.18
N ALA A 589 23.71 -16.45 5.26
CA ALA A 589 22.46 -16.48 4.49
C ALA A 589 21.57 -15.27 4.81
N LEU A 590 21.40 -14.93 6.08
CA LEU A 590 20.63 -13.75 6.51
C LEU A 590 21.24 -12.43 6.02
N ILE A 591 22.56 -12.29 6.11
CA ILE A 591 23.27 -11.07 5.63
C ILE A 591 23.13 -10.93 4.11
N VAL A 592 23.32 -12.01 3.36
CA VAL A 592 23.16 -12.01 1.89
C VAL A 592 21.73 -11.68 1.50
N THR A 593 20.73 -12.21 2.23
CA THR A 593 19.32 -11.89 2.01
C THR A 593 19.04 -10.41 2.25
N GLY A 594 19.60 -9.81 3.30
CA GLY A 594 19.45 -8.37 3.57
C GLY A 594 19.99 -7.50 2.43
N PHE A 595 21.23 -7.74 1.97
CA PHE A 595 21.80 -7.00 0.84
C PHE A 595 21.07 -7.30 -0.48
N GLY A 596 20.62 -8.52 -0.66
CA GLY A 596 19.84 -8.93 -1.82
C GLY A 596 18.49 -8.20 -1.88
N LEU A 597 17.78 -8.10 -0.75
CA LEU A 597 16.52 -7.38 -0.67
C LEU A 597 16.69 -5.90 -1.00
N LYS A 598 17.70 -5.24 -0.42
CA LYS A 598 18.04 -3.85 -0.78
C LYS A 598 18.22 -3.65 -2.28
N TYR A 599 18.95 -4.56 -2.92
CA TYR A 599 19.17 -4.48 -4.36
C TYR A 599 17.88 -4.75 -5.15
N SER A 600 17.12 -5.77 -4.76
CA SER A 600 15.85 -6.11 -5.42
C SER A 600 14.87 -4.95 -5.44
N ILE A 601 14.82 -4.16 -4.38
CA ILE A 601 13.98 -2.98 -4.26
C ILE A 601 14.56 -1.80 -5.07
N LYS A 602 15.85 -1.50 -4.90
CA LYS A 602 16.48 -0.36 -5.58
C LYS A 602 16.46 -0.45 -7.11
N THR A 603 16.57 -1.67 -7.66
CA THR A 603 16.56 -1.89 -9.11
C THR A 603 15.18 -1.83 -9.75
N ILE A 604 14.11 -1.67 -8.97
CA ILE A 604 12.76 -1.49 -9.51
C ILE A 604 12.71 -0.23 -10.36
N ALA A 605 13.12 0.91 -9.78
CA ALA A 605 13.15 2.19 -10.48
C ALA A 605 14.03 2.13 -11.75
N GLU A 606 15.24 1.55 -11.63
CA GLU A 606 16.14 1.43 -12.78
C GLU A 606 15.50 0.64 -13.92
N LYS A 607 14.80 -0.45 -13.59
CA LYS A 607 14.14 -1.29 -14.60
C LYS A 607 12.88 -0.67 -15.15
N GLN A 608 12.02 -0.10 -14.30
CA GLN A 608 10.78 0.52 -14.74
C GLN A 608 11.05 1.72 -15.64
N PHE A 609 11.89 2.64 -15.18
CA PHE A 609 12.09 3.93 -15.86
C PHE A 609 13.19 3.92 -16.93
N ASN A 610 14.06 2.91 -17.00
CA ASN A 610 15.11 2.85 -18.01
C ASN A 610 14.98 1.68 -19.00
N GLU A 611 14.29 0.57 -18.60
CA GLU A 611 14.12 -0.60 -19.48
C GLU A 611 12.69 -0.67 -20.04
N ILE A 612 11.65 -0.36 -19.23
CA ILE A 612 10.25 -0.48 -19.64
C ILE A 612 9.73 0.81 -20.23
N PHE A 613 9.89 1.96 -19.55
CA PHE A 613 9.45 3.26 -20.02
C PHE A 613 10.52 3.89 -20.89
N LEU A 614 10.28 3.92 -22.20
CA LEU A 614 11.23 4.46 -23.19
C LEU A 614 11.02 5.94 -23.44
N TYR A 615 9.80 6.47 -23.25
CA TYR A 615 9.47 7.89 -23.42
C TYR A 615 10.24 8.79 -22.42
N ASP A 616 10.36 10.08 -22.74
CA ASP A 616 11.00 11.07 -21.85
C ASP A 616 10.00 11.75 -20.91
N GLY A 617 8.76 11.94 -21.35
CA GLY A 617 7.70 12.56 -20.57
C GLY A 617 6.30 12.18 -21.03
N ILE A 618 5.32 12.48 -20.18
CA ILE A 618 3.88 12.36 -20.46
C ILE A 618 3.28 13.74 -20.33
N ALA A 619 2.78 14.31 -21.44
CA ALA A 619 2.04 15.54 -21.44
C ALA A 619 0.56 15.29 -21.16
N VAL A 620 -0.04 16.15 -20.35
CA VAL A 620 -1.47 16.17 -20.05
C VAL A 620 -2.15 17.15 -20.97
N LEU A 621 -3.15 16.67 -21.69
CA LEU A 621 -3.80 17.40 -22.80
C LEU A 621 -5.12 18.02 -22.35
N ASN A 622 -5.45 19.19 -22.89
CA ASN A 622 -6.76 19.80 -22.76
C ASN A 622 -7.73 19.22 -23.82
N SER A 623 -8.16 17.98 -23.60
CA SER A 623 -9.11 17.29 -24.49
C SER A 623 -10.56 17.76 -24.33
N ALA A 624 -10.84 18.65 -23.38
CA ALA A 624 -12.17 19.23 -23.19
C ALA A 624 -12.45 20.38 -24.18
N ASP A 625 -11.43 21.18 -24.49
CA ASP A 625 -11.56 22.39 -25.34
C ASP A 625 -11.02 22.19 -26.75
N PHE A 626 -10.13 21.20 -26.94
CA PHE A 626 -9.43 20.98 -28.22
C PHE A 626 -9.67 19.56 -28.75
N ASP A 627 -9.92 19.47 -30.07
CA ASP A 627 -10.07 18.18 -30.71
C ASP A 627 -8.73 17.43 -30.90
N GLU A 628 -8.80 16.13 -31.12
CA GLU A 628 -7.66 15.23 -31.32
C GLU A 628 -6.65 15.77 -32.36
N LYS A 629 -7.14 16.29 -33.45
CA LYS A 629 -6.30 16.79 -34.56
C LYS A 629 -5.58 18.06 -34.18
N GLN A 630 -6.25 18.98 -33.49
CA GLN A 630 -5.64 20.22 -33.00
C GLN A 630 -4.51 19.91 -32.02
N LEU A 631 -4.73 18.96 -31.08
CA LEU A 631 -3.73 18.53 -30.11
C LEU A 631 -2.51 17.88 -30.79
N GLU A 632 -2.74 17.00 -31.77
CA GLU A 632 -1.67 16.35 -32.55
C GLU A 632 -0.85 17.31 -33.38
N ASP A 633 -1.52 18.20 -34.10
CA ASP A 633 -0.88 19.25 -34.93
C ASP A 633 -0.04 20.17 -34.05
N LYS A 634 -0.55 20.54 -32.86
CA LYS A 634 0.16 21.38 -31.91
C LYS A 634 1.41 20.71 -31.37
N ILE A 635 1.31 19.47 -30.87
CA ILE A 635 2.47 18.70 -30.33
C ILE A 635 3.55 18.58 -31.42
N SER A 636 3.14 18.22 -32.64
CA SER A 636 4.05 18.08 -33.79
C SER A 636 4.73 19.39 -34.20
N SER A 637 4.12 20.54 -33.90
CA SER A 637 4.68 21.87 -34.18
C SER A 637 5.78 22.28 -33.20
N ILE A 638 5.91 21.61 -32.02
CA ILE A 638 6.89 21.98 -31.02
C ILE A 638 8.27 21.46 -31.41
N ALA A 639 9.20 22.38 -31.63
CA ALA A 639 10.50 22.08 -32.20
C ALA A 639 11.37 21.12 -31.39
N GLN A 640 11.16 21.05 -30.07
CA GLN A 640 11.90 20.20 -29.16
C GLN A 640 11.40 18.74 -29.10
N VAL A 641 10.19 18.47 -29.57
CA VAL A 641 9.61 17.14 -29.66
C VAL A 641 10.24 16.37 -30.82
N ASP A 642 10.70 15.15 -30.57
CA ASP A 642 11.19 14.22 -31.58
C ASP A 642 10.08 13.30 -32.08
N LYS A 643 9.39 12.65 -31.15
CA LYS A 643 8.22 11.79 -31.37
C LYS A 643 7.17 12.02 -30.31
N SER A 644 5.91 11.79 -30.68
CA SER A 644 4.79 11.83 -29.76
C SER A 644 3.71 10.84 -30.17
N MET A 645 2.90 10.39 -29.20
CA MET A 645 1.74 9.55 -29.44
C MET A 645 0.64 9.90 -28.45
N LEU A 646 -0.54 10.23 -28.98
CA LEU A 646 -1.74 10.43 -28.16
C LEU A 646 -2.19 9.13 -27.54
N MET A 647 -2.68 9.20 -26.31
CA MET A 647 -3.29 8.07 -25.63
C MET A 647 -4.41 8.54 -24.68
N GLN A 648 -5.35 7.65 -24.38
CA GLN A 648 -6.24 7.79 -23.24
C GLN A 648 -5.68 6.97 -22.09
N SER A 649 -5.70 7.53 -20.89
CA SER A 649 -5.53 6.80 -19.65
C SER A 649 -6.75 7.01 -18.77
N THR A 650 -7.37 5.91 -18.34
CA THR A 650 -8.53 5.91 -17.45
C THR A 650 -8.26 4.93 -16.33
N ASP A 651 -8.42 5.38 -15.10
CA ASP A 651 -8.26 4.53 -13.93
C ASP A 651 -9.54 3.72 -13.68
N GLY A 652 -9.37 2.54 -13.13
CA GLY A 652 -10.44 1.62 -12.83
C GLY A 652 -10.00 0.55 -11.83
N ILE A 653 -10.88 -0.40 -11.61
CA ILE A 653 -10.65 -1.54 -10.72
C ILE A 653 -10.73 -2.80 -11.56
N ALA A 654 -9.71 -3.63 -11.49
CA ALA A 654 -9.72 -4.99 -12.00
C ALA A 654 -9.98 -5.96 -10.84
N GLU A 655 -10.90 -6.89 -11.04
CA GLU A 655 -11.34 -7.78 -9.97
C GLU A 655 -11.47 -9.24 -10.41
N ASN A 656 -11.42 -10.11 -9.42
CA ASN A 656 -11.86 -11.49 -9.48
C ASN A 656 -12.75 -11.81 -8.27
N GLU A 657 -13.18 -13.07 -8.11
CA GLU A 657 -14.09 -13.49 -7.04
C GLU A 657 -13.62 -13.14 -5.61
N SER A 658 -12.33 -12.83 -5.39
CA SER A 658 -11.75 -12.70 -4.04
C SER A 658 -10.90 -11.44 -3.83
N GLU A 659 -10.40 -10.81 -4.89
CA GLU A 659 -9.46 -9.68 -4.80
C GLU A 659 -9.79 -8.63 -5.86
N ASN A 660 -9.59 -7.36 -5.51
CA ASN A 660 -9.66 -6.22 -6.40
C ASN A 660 -8.32 -5.47 -6.43
N GLN A 661 -8.00 -4.87 -7.57
CA GLN A 661 -6.75 -4.13 -7.78
C GLN A 661 -7.02 -2.89 -8.62
N SER A 662 -6.47 -1.76 -8.20
CA SER A 662 -6.48 -0.54 -9.00
C SER A 662 -5.64 -0.70 -10.25
N VAL A 663 -6.15 -0.28 -11.39
CA VAL A 663 -5.50 -0.41 -12.70
C VAL A 663 -5.69 0.87 -13.52
N SER A 664 -4.70 1.19 -14.35
CA SER A 664 -4.85 2.23 -15.37
C SER A 664 -4.98 1.57 -16.74
N MET A 665 -6.10 1.77 -17.41
CA MET A 665 -6.32 1.32 -18.78
C MET A 665 -5.74 2.34 -19.75
N ILE A 666 -4.83 1.88 -20.59
CA ILE A 666 -4.14 2.70 -21.61
C ILE A 666 -4.66 2.33 -22.99
N VAL A 667 -5.20 3.33 -23.70
CA VAL A 667 -5.68 3.21 -25.08
C VAL A 667 -4.79 4.05 -25.99
N PRO A 668 -3.76 3.49 -26.62
CA PRO A 668 -2.88 4.23 -27.52
C PRO A 668 -3.60 4.52 -28.85
N LYS A 669 -3.42 5.72 -29.40
CA LYS A 669 -3.99 6.06 -30.71
C LYS A 669 -3.48 5.16 -31.84
N THR A 670 -2.21 4.81 -31.79
CA THR A 670 -1.53 3.94 -32.77
C THR A 670 -0.89 2.74 -32.03
N PRO A 671 -1.67 1.66 -31.81
CA PRO A 671 -1.19 0.50 -31.06
C PRO A 671 0.10 -0.13 -31.59
N GLU A 672 0.33 -0.04 -32.90
CA GLU A 672 1.53 -0.61 -33.56
C GLU A 672 2.83 0.10 -33.13
N ASN A 673 2.73 1.37 -32.73
CA ASN A 673 3.89 2.18 -32.31
C ASN A 673 4.11 2.16 -30.80
N MET A 674 3.29 1.41 -30.04
CA MET A 674 3.39 1.35 -28.59
C MET A 674 4.78 0.93 -28.08
N GLY A 675 5.44 0.02 -28.82
CA GLY A 675 6.80 -0.44 -28.51
C GLY A 675 7.89 0.62 -28.59
N ASP A 676 7.63 1.78 -29.21
CA ASP A 676 8.57 2.91 -29.24
C ASP A 676 8.58 3.65 -27.88
N TYR A 677 7.50 3.56 -27.09
CA TYR A 677 7.31 4.30 -25.83
C TYR A 677 7.31 3.39 -24.60
N ILE A 678 6.81 2.16 -24.72
CA ILE A 678 6.80 1.17 -23.64
C ILE A 678 7.26 -0.18 -24.20
N ASP A 679 8.31 -0.75 -23.60
CA ASP A 679 8.83 -2.08 -23.96
C ASP A 679 7.95 -3.18 -23.36
N LEU A 680 6.95 -3.64 -24.15
CA LEU A 680 6.01 -4.68 -23.77
C LEU A 680 6.64 -6.09 -23.96
N VAL A 681 7.45 -6.51 -23.00
CA VAL A 681 8.10 -7.83 -23.03
C VAL A 681 7.27 -8.86 -22.28
N SER A 682 6.96 -10.00 -22.93
CA SER A 682 6.24 -11.11 -22.30
C SER A 682 6.97 -11.62 -21.04
N ALA A 683 6.22 -11.74 -19.95
CA ALA A 683 6.71 -12.32 -18.71
C ALA A 683 6.96 -13.84 -18.80
N GLU A 684 6.30 -14.53 -19.76
CA GLU A 684 6.33 -15.98 -19.91
C GLU A 684 7.53 -16.45 -20.74
N ASN A 685 7.76 -15.81 -21.88
CA ASN A 685 8.75 -16.27 -22.85
C ASN A 685 9.79 -15.23 -23.26
N GLY A 686 9.64 -13.98 -22.81
CA GLY A 686 10.57 -12.90 -23.14
C GLY A 686 10.47 -12.35 -24.57
N SER A 687 9.42 -12.70 -25.32
CA SER A 687 9.15 -12.11 -26.65
C SER A 687 8.44 -10.75 -26.49
N ASN A 688 8.60 -9.88 -27.49
CA ASN A 688 7.84 -8.63 -27.52
C ASN A 688 6.36 -8.93 -27.76
N LEU A 689 5.50 -8.21 -27.05
CA LEU A 689 4.06 -8.26 -27.18
C LEU A 689 3.59 -7.04 -28.00
N GLU A 690 2.57 -7.24 -28.80
CA GLU A 690 1.90 -6.18 -29.57
C GLU A 690 0.45 -6.07 -29.11
N VAL A 691 -0.05 -4.86 -28.90
CA VAL A 691 -1.46 -4.60 -28.56
C VAL A 691 -2.30 -4.88 -29.80
N LYS A 692 -3.13 -5.93 -29.75
CA LYS A 692 -3.95 -6.43 -30.88
C LYS A 692 -5.41 -6.46 -30.52
N SER A 693 -6.26 -6.21 -31.53
CA SER A 693 -7.71 -6.28 -31.36
C SER A 693 -8.19 -7.66 -30.91
N GLY A 694 -9.22 -7.69 -30.07
CA GLY A 694 -9.84 -8.86 -29.50
C GLY A 694 -9.17 -9.38 -28.22
N SER A 695 -8.18 -8.68 -27.68
CA SER A 695 -7.53 -9.05 -26.42
C SER A 695 -6.74 -7.90 -25.79
N VAL A 696 -6.56 -7.94 -24.48
CA VAL A 696 -5.80 -6.96 -23.72
C VAL A 696 -4.45 -7.52 -23.25
N ILE A 697 -3.47 -6.64 -23.06
CA ILE A 697 -2.21 -6.99 -22.37
C ILE A 697 -2.30 -6.45 -20.95
N ILE A 698 -2.02 -7.32 -19.98
CA ILE A 698 -2.01 -6.94 -18.56
C ILE A 698 -0.60 -7.06 -17.98
N THR A 699 -0.34 -6.36 -16.88
CA THR A 699 0.96 -6.41 -16.21
C THR A 699 1.15 -7.67 -15.38
N GLN A 700 2.39 -8.16 -15.27
CA GLN A 700 2.75 -9.43 -14.61
C GLN A 700 2.32 -9.48 -13.13
N LYS A 701 2.38 -8.36 -12.43
CA LYS A 701 2.02 -8.33 -11.01
C LYS A 701 0.50 -8.44 -10.86
N LEU A 702 -0.27 -7.72 -11.69
CA LEU A 702 -1.73 -7.82 -11.75
C LEU A 702 -2.18 -9.27 -12.04
N ALA A 703 -1.60 -9.88 -13.09
CA ALA A 703 -1.90 -11.29 -13.44
C ALA A 703 -1.65 -12.26 -12.29
N LYS A 704 -0.62 -12.00 -11.47
CA LYS A 704 -0.30 -12.82 -10.30
C LYS A 704 -1.27 -12.61 -9.13
N LEU A 705 -1.67 -11.37 -8.87
CA LEU A 705 -2.58 -11.04 -7.76
C LEU A 705 -3.96 -11.66 -8.02
N LEU A 706 -4.44 -11.54 -9.26
CA LEU A 706 -5.73 -12.08 -9.66
C LEU A 706 -5.67 -13.55 -10.14
N ASP A 707 -4.52 -14.24 -10.02
CA ASP A 707 -4.25 -15.63 -10.51
C ASP A 707 -4.66 -15.87 -11.97
N LEU A 708 -4.41 -14.89 -12.84
CA LEU A 708 -4.76 -14.88 -14.25
C LEU A 708 -3.55 -15.22 -15.14
N LYS A 709 -3.84 -15.78 -16.32
CA LYS A 709 -2.84 -16.16 -17.34
C LYS A 709 -3.28 -15.72 -18.73
N THR A 710 -2.35 -15.75 -19.67
CA THR A 710 -2.67 -15.55 -21.09
C THR A 710 -3.75 -16.53 -21.54
N GLY A 711 -4.86 -16.00 -22.05
CA GLY A 711 -6.03 -16.72 -22.51
C GLY A 711 -7.24 -16.68 -21.54
N ASP A 712 -7.04 -16.30 -20.29
CA ASP A 712 -8.10 -16.10 -19.30
C ASP A 712 -8.85 -14.78 -19.55
N THR A 713 -9.91 -14.52 -18.80
CA THR A 713 -10.70 -13.29 -18.83
C THR A 713 -10.46 -12.48 -17.57
N ILE A 714 -10.37 -11.16 -17.69
CA ILE A 714 -10.28 -10.20 -16.60
C ILE A 714 -11.49 -9.29 -16.61
N THR A 715 -12.12 -9.09 -15.45
CA THR A 715 -13.21 -8.14 -15.26
C THR A 715 -12.65 -6.78 -14.85
N VAL A 716 -13.09 -5.71 -15.50
CA VAL A 716 -12.60 -4.35 -15.24
C VAL A 716 -13.78 -3.38 -15.17
N LYS A 717 -13.80 -2.59 -14.11
CA LYS A 717 -14.75 -1.49 -13.91
C LYS A 717 -13.99 -0.17 -14.01
N LEU A 718 -14.14 0.54 -15.13
CA LEU A 718 -13.57 1.88 -15.29
C LEU A 718 -14.42 2.92 -14.59
N SER A 719 -13.79 4.03 -14.22
CA SER A 719 -14.49 5.17 -13.63
C SER A 719 -15.59 5.69 -14.58
N GLY A 720 -16.84 5.71 -14.10
CA GLY A 720 -18.00 6.17 -14.87
C GLY A 720 -18.61 5.13 -15.83
N HIS A 721 -18.14 3.89 -15.82
CA HIS A 721 -18.62 2.82 -16.69
C HIS A 721 -19.08 1.60 -15.87
N GLU A 722 -19.84 0.70 -16.51
CA GLU A 722 -20.20 -0.60 -15.97
C GLU A 722 -19.00 -1.58 -16.03
N GLU A 723 -19.13 -2.71 -15.34
CA GLU A 723 -18.13 -3.77 -15.36
C GLU A 723 -18.12 -4.47 -16.72
N GLU A 724 -16.92 -4.69 -17.27
CA GLU A 724 -16.73 -5.32 -18.56
C GLU A 724 -15.66 -6.40 -18.51
N GLU A 725 -15.81 -7.43 -19.33
CA GLU A 725 -14.90 -8.56 -19.41
C GLU A 725 -13.98 -8.49 -20.63
N PHE A 726 -12.67 -8.69 -20.41
CA PHE A 726 -11.65 -8.66 -21.44
C PHE A 726 -10.83 -9.95 -21.48
N LYS A 727 -10.58 -10.47 -22.67
CA LYS A 727 -9.71 -11.62 -22.85
C LYS A 727 -8.25 -11.21 -22.81
N ILE A 728 -7.43 -11.91 -22.03
CA ILE A 728 -6.00 -11.63 -21.88
C ILE A 728 -5.23 -12.23 -23.07
N GLY A 729 -4.63 -11.38 -23.88
CA GLY A 729 -3.79 -11.75 -25.02
C GLY A 729 -2.31 -11.94 -24.66
N GLY A 730 -1.87 -11.32 -23.56
CA GLY A 730 -0.51 -11.43 -23.08
C GLY A 730 -0.31 -10.82 -21.69
N VAL A 731 0.75 -11.28 -21.02
CA VAL A 731 1.15 -10.74 -19.72
C VAL A 731 2.53 -10.10 -19.87
N SER A 732 2.62 -8.77 -19.71
CA SER A 732 3.86 -8.02 -19.88
C SER A 732 4.64 -7.88 -18.56
N LYS A 733 5.97 -7.85 -18.66
CA LYS A 733 6.82 -7.48 -17.53
C LYS A 733 6.58 -6.01 -17.18
N ASN A 734 6.32 -5.77 -15.92
CA ASN A 734 6.24 -4.43 -15.37
C ASN A 734 6.65 -4.49 -13.88
N TYR A 735 7.28 -3.45 -13.37
CA TYR A 735 7.84 -3.46 -12.02
C TYR A 735 7.09 -2.55 -11.05
N ALA A 736 6.34 -1.59 -11.53
CA ALA A 736 5.56 -0.66 -10.72
C ALA A 736 4.19 -0.38 -11.33
N LEU A 737 3.16 -0.32 -10.52
CA LEU A 737 1.77 -0.10 -10.87
C LEU A 737 1.16 -1.19 -11.76
N HIS A 738 -0.13 -1.10 -12.02
CA HIS A 738 -0.88 -2.06 -12.84
C HIS A 738 -1.46 -1.35 -14.05
N TYR A 739 -1.15 -1.89 -15.24
CA TYR A 739 -1.64 -1.35 -16.50
C TYR A 739 -2.36 -2.42 -17.30
N ILE A 740 -3.37 -1.99 -18.03
CA ILE A 740 -4.10 -2.76 -19.04
C ILE A 740 -3.97 -1.99 -20.35
N TYR A 741 -3.48 -2.64 -21.39
CA TYR A 741 -3.32 -2.04 -22.72
C TYR A 741 -4.35 -2.63 -23.67
N ILE A 742 -5.14 -1.76 -24.32
CA ILE A 742 -6.25 -2.13 -25.22
C ILE A 742 -6.19 -1.31 -26.50
N THR A 743 -6.74 -1.82 -27.60
CA THR A 743 -6.85 -1.07 -28.86
C THR A 743 -8.02 -0.08 -28.81
N PRO A 744 -7.97 1.04 -29.57
CA PRO A 744 -9.09 1.97 -29.69
C PRO A 744 -10.38 1.32 -30.19
N ASP A 745 -10.27 0.39 -31.14
CA ASP A 745 -11.41 -0.31 -31.74
C ASP A 745 -12.12 -1.23 -30.70
N ASP A 746 -11.33 -1.92 -29.84
CA ASP A 746 -11.90 -2.75 -28.78
C ASP A 746 -12.52 -1.88 -27.69
N PHE A 747 -11.90 -0.76 -27.33
CA PHE A 747 -12.47 0.20 -26.39
C PHE A 747 -13.83 0.73 -26.87
N GLU A 748 -13.90 1.22 -28.12
CA GLU A 748 -15.17 1.70 -28.72
C GLU A 748 -16.22 0.59 -28.82
N SER A 749 -15.80 -0.64 -29.11
CA SER A 749 -16.70 -1.79 -29.20
C SER A 749 -17.33 -2.17 -27.87
N VAL A 750 -16.59 -2.05 -26.77
CA VAL A 750 -17.03 -2.46 -25.43
C VAL A 750 -17.83 -1.35 -24.74
N TYR A 751 -17.28 -0.14 -24.71
CA TYR A 751 -17.90 0.99 -24.00
C TYR A 751 -18.88 1.82 -24.85
N GLY A 752 -18.94 1.59 -26.17
CA GLY A 752 -19.86 2.27 -27.07
C GLY A 752 -19.50 3.73 -27.37
N GLU A 753 -18.32 4.18 -26.94
CA GLU A 753 -17.82 5.52 -27.15
C GLU A 753 -16.36 5.52 -27.64
N LYS A 754 -15.97 6.56 -28.35
CA LYS A 754 -14.60 6.69 -28.85
C LYS A 754 -13.67 7.12 -27.73
N PRO A 755 -12.40 6.65 -27.75
CA PRO A 755 -11.41 7.11 -26.81
C PRO A 755 -11.24 8.64 -26.82
N VAL A 756 -11.18 9.25 -25.66
CA VAL A 756 -10.85 10.66 -25.48
C VAL A 756 -9.39 10.77 -25.07
N TYR A 757 -8.52 11.17 -25.97
CA TYR A 757 -7.09 11.22 -25.72
C TYR A 757 -6.74 12.39 -24.80
N ASN A 758 -6.49 12.08 -23.54
CA ASN A 758 -6.17 13.02 -22.46
C ASN A 758 -4.68 13.11 -22.15
N LEU A 759 -3.86 12.23 -22.70
CA LEU A 759 -2.41 12.20 -22.49
C LEU A 759 -1.66 12.04 -23.83
N SER A 760 -0.38 12.41 -23.82
CA SER A 760 0.54 12.12 -24.90
C SER A 760 1.89 11.67 -24.37
N PHE A 761 2.41 10.55 -24.86
CA PHE A 761 3.82 10.23 -24.73
C PHE A 761 4.64 11.21 -25.56
N ILE A 762 5.76 11.67 -25.02
CA ILE A 762 6.67 12.58 -25.68
C ILE A 762 8.11 12.09 -25.54
N ASP A 763 8.80 12.03 -26.68
CA ASP A 763 10.25 11.91 -26.74
C ASP A 763 10.83 13.26 -27.11
N LEU A 764 11.87 13.68 -26.40
CA LEU A 764 12.54 14.95 -26.63
C LEU A 764 13.80 14.77 -27.48
N LYS A 765 14.13 15.78 -28.27
CA LYS A 765 15.41 15.85 -28.93
C LYS A 765 16.54 15.94 -27.92
N LYS A 766 17.70 15.35 -28.24
CA LYS A 766 18.89 15.38 -27.40
C LYS A 766 19.25 16.81 -27.02
N ASP A 767 19.67 17.00 -25.78
CA ASP A 767 20.09 18.28 -25.21
C ASP A 767 18.96 19.30 -24.99
N THR A 768 17.68 18.87 -24.98
CA THR A 768 16.56 19.73 -24.57
C THR A 768 16.59 19.93 -23.05
N ASP A 769 16.50 21.20 -22.62
CA ASP A 769 16.33 21.53 -21.20
C ASP A 769 14.89 21.30 -20.76
N GLU A 770 14.67 20.30 -19.90
CA GLU A 770 13.34 19.87 -19.44
C GLU A 770 12.54 21.02 -18.80
N ASN A 771 13.18 21.90 -18.02
CA ASN A 771 12.48 23.01 -17.35
C ASN A 771 11.99 24.07 -18.34
N SER A 772 12.84 24.48 -19.29
CA SER A 772 12.45 25.43 -20.32
C SER A 772 11.37 24.87 -21.25
N PHE A 773 11.44 23.56 -21.53
CA PHE A 773 10.41 22.87 -22.31
C PHE A 773 9.07 22.83 -21.58
N LYS A 774 9.07 22.53 -20.28
CA LYS A 774 7.89 22.55 -19.42
C LYS A 774 7.22 23.93 -19.43
N GLU A 775 7.98 25.01 -19.23
CA GLU A 775 7.45 26.37 -19.26
C GLU A 775 6.84 26.72 -20.63
N GLN A 776 7.52 26.32 -21.71
CA GLN A 776 7.01 26.54 -23.06
C GLN A 776 5.73 25.76 -23.33
N LEU A 777 5.64 24.51 -22.89
CA LEU A 777 4.47 23.66 -23.10
C LEU A 777 3.23 24.24 -22.41
N ILE A 778 3.36 24.60 -21.14
CA ILE A 778 2.26 25.11 -20.31
C ILE A 778 1.80 26.52 -20.76
N SER A 779 2.65 27.28 -21.47
CA SER A 779 2.23 28.56 -22.06
C SER A 779 1.23 28.41 -23.19
N ASN A 780 0.88 27.18 -23.57
CA ASN A 780 -0.12 26.89 -24.62
C ASN A 780 -1.37 26.28 -23.97
N ASP A 781 -2.53 26.76 -24.35
CA ASP A 781 -3.83 26.37 -23.78
C ASP A 781 -4.21 24.90 -24.06
N GLU A 782 -3.54 24.26 -25.02
CA GLU A 782 -3.75 22.86 -25.34
C GLU A 782 -3.17 21.87 -24.32
N PHE A 783 -2.38 22.35 -23.35
CA PHE A 783 -1.70 21.49 -22.37
C PHE A 783 -1.94 21.93 -20.93
N TYR A 784 -2.28 21.00 -20.08
CA TYR A 784 -2.34 21.22 -18.63
C TYR A 784 -0.98 21.06 -17.94
N GLY A 785 -0.06 20.26 -18.50
CA GLY A 785 1.25 20.03 -17.91
C GLY A 785 2.03 18.90 -18.58
N ILE A 786 3.22 18.63 -18.04
CA ILE A 786 4.04 17.48 -18.42
C ILE A 786 4.72 16.90 -17.19
N SER A 787 4.74 15.58 -17.10
CA SER A 787 5.49 14.84 -16.11
C SER A 787 6.68 14.13 -16.75
N PHE A 788 7.89 14.47 -16.33
CA PHE A 788 9.08 13.82 -16.86
C PHE A 788 9.38 12.52 -16.15
N LYS A 789 9.83 11.54 -16.92
CA LYS A 789 10.26 10.23 -16.42
C LYS A 789 11.29 10.34 -15.30
N ASN A 790 12.23 11.27 -15.40
CA ASN A 790 13.27 11.49 -14.41
C ASN A 790 12.72 11.96 -13.05
N ASP A 791 11.68 12.80 -13.04
CA ASP A 791 11.06 13.29 -11.80
C ASP A 791 10.27 12.17 -11.12
N SER A 792 9.51 11.39 -11.89
CA SER A 792 8.78 10.21 -11.41
C SER A 792 9.75 9.16 -10.83
N SER A 793 10.87 8.92 -11.50
CA SER A 793 11.93 8.03 -11.02
C SER A 793 12.54 8.48 -9.69
N ARG A 794 12.85 9.78 -9.55
CA ARG A 794 13.37 10.35 -8.29
C ARG A 794 12.35 10.25 -7.16
N GLY A 795 11.09 10.57 -7.43
CA GLY A 795 10.01 10.44 -6.44
C GLY A 795 9.89 9.01 -5.92
N PHE A 796 9.90 8.03 -6.82
CA PHE A 796 9.88 6.61 -6.46
C PHE A 796 11.12 6.19 -5.66
N LEU A 797 12.33 6.60 -6.06
CA LEU A 797 13.56 6.28 -5.33
C LEU A 797 13.57 6.85 -3.90
N ASN A 798 13.09 8.08 -3.72
CA ASN A 798 12.99 8.69 -2.40
C ASN A 798 12.04 7.91 -1.47
N SER A 799 10.94 7.40 -2.02
CA SER A 799 10.01 6.54 -1.27
C SER A 799 10.65 5.20 -0.88
N VAL A 800 11.47 4.63 -1.76
CA VAL A 800 12.15 3.35 -1.53
C VAL A 800 13.32 3.45 -0.53
N ASP A 801 13.98 4.60 -0.42
CA ASP A 801 15.15 4.78 0.48
C ASP A 801 14.82 4.52 1.96
N SER A 802 13.59 4.70 2.37
CA SER A 802 13.15 4.42 3.75
C SER A 802 13.13 2.91 4.08
N LEU A 803 12.96 2.03 3.08
CA LEU A 803 13.07 0.58 3.25
C LEU A 803 14.50 0.14 3.66
N ASP A 804 15.49 1.03 3.54
CA ASP A 804 16.84 0.78 4.05
C ASP A 804 16.87 0.49 5.55
N ALA A 805 15.93 1.02 6.33
CA ALA A 805 15.85 0.77 7.77
C ALA A 805 15.58 -0.72 8.08
N ILE A 806 14.72 -1.41 7.33
CA ILE A 806 14.48 -2.85 7.49
C ILE A 806 15.75 -3.65 7.17
N VAL A 807 16.42 -3.28 6.08
CA VAL A 807 17.65 -3.96 5.65
C VAL A 807 18.75 -3.82 6.70
N ILE A 808 18.93 -2.60 7.24
CA ILE A 808 19.89 -2.34 8.31
C ILE A 808 19.53 -3.15 9.55
N LEU A 809 18.25 -3.21 9.92
CA LEU A 809 17.77 -4.01 11.06
C LEU A 809 18.11 -5.49 10.88
N LEU A 810 17.84 -6.06 9.70
CA LEU A 810 18.18 -7.45 9.37
C LEU A 810 19.70 -7.70 9.45
N ILE A 811 20.51 -6.82 8.89
CA ILE A 811 21.98 -6.94 8.91
C ILE A 811 22.52 -6.84 10.35
N VAL A 812 21.99 -5.94 11.17
CA VAL A 812 22.40 -5.79 12.57
C VAL A 812 22.03 -7.02 13.37
N CYS A 813 20.82 -7.56 13.22
CA CYS A 813 20.39 -8.79 13.90
C CYS A 813 21.19 -10.02 13.44
N ALA A 814 21.39 -10.17 12.13
CA ALA A 814 22.19 -11.27 11.58
C ALA A 814 23.67 -11.15 12.00
N GLY A 815 24.22 -9.95 12.00
CA GLY A 815 25.58 -9.67 12.48
C GLY A 815 25.76 -9.93 13.98
N GLY A 816 24.80 -9.52 14.79
CA GLY A 816 24.78 -9.84 16.22
C GLY A 816 24.74 -11.34 16.48
N LEU A 817 23.89 -12.06 15.74
CA LEU A 817 23.82 -13.53 15.81
C LEU A 817 25.16 -14.15 15.38
N ALA A 818 25.74 -13.71 14.27
CA ALA A 818 27.02 -14.19 13.77
C ALA A 818 28.13 -13.99 14.79
N PHE A 819 28.22 -12.81 15.40
CA PHE A 819 29.22 -12.51 16.43
C PHE A 819 29.09 -13.46 17.63
N VAL A 820 27.88 -13.64 18.17
CA VAL A 820 27.65 -14.48 19.34
C VAL A 820 27.94 -15.95 19.04
N VAL A 821 27.52 -16.44 17.87
CA VAL A 821 27.77 -17.83 17.44
C VAL A 821 29.27 -18.07 17.26
N LEU A 822 29.96 -17.23 16.48
CA LEU A 822 31.39 -17.35 16.24
C LEU A 822 32.20 -17.24 17.52
N TYR A 823 31.88 -16.25 18.38
CA TYR A 823 32.53 -16.09 19.68
C TYR A 823 32.38 -17.34 20.54
N ASN A 824 31.15 -17.89 20.63
CA ASN A 824 30.91 -19.05 21.43
C ASN A 824 31.67 -20.29 20.95
N LEU A 825 31.61 -20.55 19.64
CA LEU A 825 32.29 -21.71 19.02
C LEU A 825 33.82 -21.58 19.12
N ALA A 826 34.37 -20.41 18.87
CA ALA A 826 35.80 -20.18 18.99
C ALA A 826 36.29 -20.21 20.45
N ASN A 827 35.49 -19.71 21.39
CA ASN A 827 35.79 -19.79 22.81
C ASN A 827 35.81 -21.25 23.32
N ILE A 828 34.87 -22.10 22.85
CA ILE A 828 34.87 -23.54 23.11
C ILE A 828 36.14 -24.17 22.53
N ASN A 829 36.52 -23.82 21.31
CA ASN A 829 37.74 -24.36 20.68
C ASN A 829 39.01 -24.09 21.50
N ILE A 830 39.13 -22.88 22.06
CA ILE A 830 40.27 -22.50 22.91
C ILE A 830 40.24 -23.30 24.21
N THR A 831 39.12 -23.35 24.92
CA THR A 831 39.03 -24.03 26.20
C THR A 831 39.28 -25.56 26.11
N GLU A 832 38.92 -26.19 25.01
CA GLU A 832 39.23 -27.60 24.75
C GLU A 832 40.73 -27.90 24.64
N ARG A 833 41.49 -26.92 24.16
CA ARG A 833 42.90 -27.09 23.81
C ARG A 833 43.85 -26.35 24.74
N VAL A 834 43.38 -25.87 25.87
CA VAL A 834 44.23 -25.14 26.84
C VAL A 834 45.52 -25.90 27.14
N ARG A 835 45.46 -27.23 27.30
CA ARG A 835 46.65 -28.07 27.54
C ARG A 835 47.57 -28.16 26.31
N GLU A 836 46.98 -28.36 25.11
CA GLU A 836 47.72 -28.39 23.87
C GLU A 836 48.43 -27.05 23.65
N ILE A 837 47.71 -25.93 23.88
CA ILE A 837 48.18 -24.58 23.82
C ILE A 837 49.30 -24.33 24.83
N ALA A 838 49.15 -24.72 26.07
CA ALA A 838 50.16 -24.63 27.13
C ALA A 838 51.42 -25.42 26.76
N THR A 839 51.25 -26.67 26.27
CA THR A 839 52.37 -27.50 25.79
C THR A 839 53.17 -26.83 24.66
N ILE A 840 52.48 -26.25 23.66
CA ILE A 840 53.05 -25.55 22.52
C ILE A 840 53.82 -24.31 23.00
N LYS A 841 53.25 -23.53 23.96
CA LYS A 841 53.93 -22.37 24.58
C LYS A 841 55.19 -22.78 25.37
N VAL A 842 55.11 -23.88 26.13
CA VAL A 842 56.30 -24.42 26.86
C VAL A 842 57.39 -24.90 25.93
N LEU A 843 57.03 -25.39 24.72
CA LEU A 843 58.00 -25.73 23.65
C LEU A 843 58.65 -24.54 22.96
N GLY A 844 58.31 -23.28 23.38
CA GLY A 844 58.95 -22.06 22.95
C GLY A 844 58.29 -21.35 21.76
N PHE A 845 57.05 -21.72 21.39
CA PHE A 845 56.26 -20.99 20.36
C PHE A 845 55.77 -19.67 20.91
N TYR A 846 55.88 -18.62 20.09
CA TYR A 846 55.39 -17.30 20.42
C TYR A 846 53.83 -17.24 20.47
N ASP A 847 53.31 -16.29 21.22
CA ASP A 847 51.83 -16.09 21.33
C ASP A 847 51.16 -15.93 19.99
N GLY A 848 51.78 -15.29 19.00
CA GLY A 848 51.30 -15.15 17.63
C GLY A 848 51.19 -16.46 16.88
N GLU A 849 52.15 -17.34 17.00
CA GLU A 849 52.21 -18.65 16.32
C GLU A 849 51.16 -19.62 16.94
N THR A 850 51.05 -19.58 18.26
CA THR A 850 50.03 -20.36 18.98
C THR A 850 48.61 -19.93 18.63
N SER A 851 48.40 -18.59 18.49
CA SER A 851 47.11 -18.06 18.05
C SER A 851 46.81 -18.44 16.59
N ALA A 852 47.80 -18.35 15.70
CA ALA A 852 47.65 -18.72 14.29
C ALA A 852 47.24 -20.20 14.11
N TYR A 853 47.76 -21.12 14.96
CA TYR A 853 47.39 -22.50 14.94
C TYR A 853 45.88 -22.74 15.16
N ILE A 854 45.29 -21.99 16.11
CA ILE A 854 43.87 -22.09 16.42
C ILE A 854 43.02 -21.39 15.38
N TYR A 855 43.45 -20.20 14.93
CA TYR A 855 42.68 -19.41 13.99
C TYR A 855 42.57 -20.03 12.62
N ARG A 856 43.54 -20.81 12.14
CA ARG A 856 43.47 -21.56 10.88
C ARG A 856 42.28 -22.49 10.84
N GLU A 857 41.98 -23.22 11.94
CA GLU A 857 40.85 -24.12 12.03
C GLU A 857 39.51 -23.38 12.00
N ASN A 858 39.43 -22.27 12.78
CA ASN A 858 38.24 -21.40 12.76
C ASN A 858 38.02 -20.79 11.38
N LEU A 859 39.08 -20.32 10.72
CA LEU A 859 39.02 -19.71 9.40
C LEU A 859 38.52 -20.69 8.34
N ILE A 860 39.03 -21.94 8.32
CA ILE A 860 38.59 -22.96 7.36
C ILE A 860 37.11 -23.29 7.60
N SER A 861 36.70 -23.46 8.83
CA SER A 861 35.29 -23.74 9.18
C SER A 861 34.38 -22.57 8.79
N THR A 862 34.86 -21.33 8.96
CA THR A 862 34.13 -20.12 8.56
C THR A 862 34.02 -20.03 7.03
N LEU A 863 35.09 -20.27 6.28
CA LEU A 863 35.09 -20.23 4.82
C LEU A 863 34.11 -21.29 4.22
N VAL A 864 34.14 -22.52 4.73
CA VAL A 864 33.17 -23.54 4.33
C VAL A 864 31.75 -23.12 4.68
N GLY A 865 31.56 -22.56 5.90
CA GLY A 865 30.27 -22.00 6.33
C GLY A 865 29.75 -20.88 5.44
N ILE A 866 30.64 -20.00 5.00
CA ILE A 866 30.30 -18.92 4.06
C ILE A 866 29.84 -19.51 2.72
N ILE A 867 30.56 -20.46 2.13
CA ILE A 867 30.18 -21.07 0.86
C ILE A 867 28.77 -21.69 0.94
N VAL A 868 28.50 -22.46 2.00
CA VAL A 868 27.17 -23.04 2.24
C VAL A 868 26.13 -21.93 2.49
N GLY A 869 26.52 -20.89 3.23
CA GLY A 869 25.68 -19.74 3.54
C GLY A 869 25.30 -18.92 2.32
N LEU A 870 26.23 -18.74 1.36
CA LEU A 870 25.93 -18.04 0.10
C LEU A 870 24.87 -18.80 -0.72
N ALA A 871 24.97 -20.13 -0.78
CA ALA A 871 23.97 -20.97 -1.46
C ALA A 871 22.61 -20.94 -0.74
N ALA A 872 22.62 -21.06 0.60
CA ALA A 872 21.39 -20.94 1.40
C ALA A 872 20.79 -19.53 1.34
N GLY A 873 21.62 -18.48 1.28
CA GLY A 873 21.21 -17.10 1.15
C GLY A 873 20.47 -16.83 -0.15
N LYS A 874 20.86 -17.46 -1.26
CA LYS A 874 20.11 -17.35 -2.53
C LYS A 874 18.68 -17.90 -2.39
N ILE A 875 18.53 -19.04 -1.74
CA ILE A 875 17.21 -19.66 -1.53
C ILE A 875 16.35 -18.80 -0.58
N LEU A 876 16.96 -18.35 0.51
CA LEU A 876 16.26 -17.51 1.48
C LEU A 876 15.87 -16.15 0.89
N HIS A 877 16.76 -15.53 0.12
CA HIS A 877 16.47 -14.29 -0.60
C HIS A 877 15.27 -14.43 -1.54
N TYR A 878 15.27 -15.49 -2.38
CA TYR A 878 14.16 -15.76 -3.29
C TYR A 878 12.82 -15.88 -2.55
N PHE A 879 12.82 -16.61 -1.43
CA PHE A 879 11.64 -16.76 -0.59
C PHE A 879 11.18 -15.41 0.00
N VAL A 880 12.12 -14.66 0.58
CA VAL A 880 11.80 -13.37 1.22
C VAL A 880 11.28 -12.37 0.21
N VAL A 881 11.92 -12.25 -0.94
CA VAL A 881 11.49 -11.33 -2.01
C VAL A 881 10.05 -11.60 -2.42
N ILE A 882 9.68 -12.87 -2.66
CA ILE A 882 8.29 -13.21 -3.06
C ILE A 882 7.29 -12.90 -1.93
N THR A 883 7.69 -13.14 -0.69
CA THR A 883 6.78 -13.02 0.46
C THR A 883 6.61 -11.57 0.94
N SER A 884 7.64 -10.72 0.73
CA SER A 884 7.62 -9.31 1.13
C SER A 884 7.23 -8.34 0.01
N GLU A 885 6.94 -8.87 -1.19
CA GLU A 885 6.57 -8.08 -2.36
C GLU A 885 5.21 -7.39 -2.13
N VAL A 886 5.17 -6.06 -2.14
CA VAL A 886 3.93 -5.27 -2.03
C VAL A 886 3.09 -5.35 -3.30
N ASP A 887 1.77 -5.07 -3.23
CA ASP A 887 0.88 -5.33 -4.36
C ASP A 887 1.17 -4.43 -5.54
N LEU A 888 1.48 -3.19 -5.33
CA LEU A 888 1.79 -2.22 -6.40
C LEU A 888 3.12 -2.46 -7.12
N VAL A 889 4.01 -3.34 -6.58
CA VAL A 889 5.40 -3.42 -7.06
C VAL A 889 5.87 -4.86 -7.22
N LEU A 890 6.54 -5.16 -8.32
CA LEU A 890 7.21 -6.44 -8.58
C LEU A 890 8.69 -6.33 -8.24
N PHE A 891 9.15 -7.03 -7.18
CA PHE A 891 10.55 -7.01 -6.80
C PHE A 891 11.44 -7.81 -7.76
N ASN A 892 12.62 -7.28 -8.04
CA ASN A 892 13.60 -8.01 -8.84
C ASN A 892 14.13 -9.23 -8.09
N ARG A 893 13.98 -10.42 -8.67
CA ARG A 893 14.35 -11.72 -8.06
C ARG A 893 15.82 -12.10 -8.26
N GLN A 894 16.60 -11.30 -8.97
CA GLN A 894 17.99 -11.58 -9.25
C GLN A 894 18.88 -11.07 -8.12
N LEU A 895 19.71 -11.97 -7.60
CA LEU A 895 20.73 -11.62 -6.61
C LEU A 895 22.02 -11.22 -7.31
N VAL A 896 22.48 -9.99 -7.07
CA VAL A 896 23.72 -9.49 -7.67
C VAL A 896 24.98 -10.06 -7.03
N TRP A 897 26.03 -10.15 -7.80
CA TRP A 897 27.33 -10.72 -7.39
C TRP A 897 27.94 -9.98 -6.18
N TRP A 898 27.81 -8.67 -6.08
CA TRP A 898 28.36 -7.91 -4.97
C TRP A 898 27.67 -8.20 -3.62
N ALA A 899 26.37 -8.59 -3.61
CA ALA A 899 25.68 -9.01 -2.39
C ALA A 899 26.31 -10.27 -1.79
N TYR A 900 26.76 -11.20 -2.64
CA TYR A 900 27.54 -12.36 -2.21
C TYR A 900 28.89 -11.96 -1.64
N VAL A 901 29.58 -11.02 -2.30
CA VAL A 901 30.90 -10.54 -1.85
C VAL A 901 30.78 -9.80 -0.53
N LEU A 902 29.83 -8.87 -0.39
CA LEU A 902 29.60 -8.13 0.87
C LEU A 902 29.19 -9.06 2.00
N GLY A 903 28.30 -10.01 1.74
CA GLY A 903 27.90 -11.01 2.74
C GLY A 903 29.08 -11.86 3.23
N ALA A 904 29.95 -12.30 2.31
CA ALA A 904 31.16 -13.02 2.64
C ALA A 904 32.17 -12.15 3.42
N LEU A 905 32.43 -10.92 2.96
CA LEU A 905 33.36 -9.98 3.62
C LEU A 905 32.91 -9.61 5.02
N LEU A 906 31.62 -9.32 5.21
CA LEU A 906 31.06 -8.96 6.51
C LEU A 906 31.10 -10.14 7.49
N THR A 907 30.82 -11.35 7.02
CA THR A 907 30.96 -12.57 7.85
C THR A 907 32.43 -12.79 8.24
N LEU A 908 33.39 -12.60 7.31
CA LEU A 908 34.82 -12.67 7.60
C LEU A 908 35.26 -11.56 8.58
N ALA A 909 34.73 -10.35 8.47
CA ALA A 909 34.99 -9.26 9.39
C ALA A 909 34.54 -9.62 10.82
N PHE A 910 33.35 -10.19 10.98
CA PHE A 910 32.89 -10.68 12.28
C PHE A 910 33.79 -11.79 12.83
N ALA A 911 34.20 -12.74 11.98
CA ALA A 911 35.14 -13.78 12.36
C ALA A 911 36.50 -13.20 12.80
N PHE A 912 36.99 -12.19 12.10
CA PHE A 912 38.23 -11.48 12.46
C PHE A 912 38.10 -10.75 13.81
N ILE A 913 37.00 -10.01 14.02
CA ILE A 913 36.73 -9.32 15.28
C ILE A 913 36.67 -10.31 16.44
N VAL A 914 35.98 -11.45 16.26
CA VAL A 914 35.92 -12.50 17.28
C VAL A 914 37.30 -13.06 17.58
N ASN A 915 38.10 -13.34 16.54
CA ASN A 915 39.46 -13.85 16.72
C ASN A 915 40.36 -12.82 17.46
N LEU A 916 40.20 -11.52 17.16
CA LEU A 916 40.88 -10.45 17.85
C LEU A 916 40.53 -10.40 19.36
N VAL A 917 39.23 -10.47 19.69
CA VAL A 917 38.76 -10.51 21.08
C VAL A 917 39.34 -11.72 21.81
N LEU A 918 39.39 -12.86 21.14
CA LEU A 918 39.88 -14.10 21.72
C LEU A 918 41.42 -14.16 21.84
N HIS A 919 42.15 -13.37 21.03
CA HIS A 919 43.60 -13.22 21.15
C HIS A 919 44.03 -12.71 22.53
N PHE A 920 43.31 -11.73 23.06
CA PHE A 920 43.54 -11.24 24.42
C PHE A 920 43.27 -12.29 25.50
N LYS A 921 42.35 -13.24 25.24
CA LYS A 921 42.09 -14.34 26.14
C LYS A 921 43.17 -15.43 26.07
N LEU A 922 43.67 -15.74 24.87
CA LEU A 922 44.77 -16.67 24.63
C LEU A 922 46.07 -16.22 25.31
N LYS A 923 46.35 -14.93 25.30
CA LYS A 923 47.52 -14.34 25.94
C LYS A 923 47.53 -14.52 27.46
N LYS A 924 46.36 -14.56 28.11
CA LYS A 924 46.15 -14.73 29.56
C LYS A 924 46.23 -16.17 30.05
N ILE A 925 46.43 -17.17 29.21
CA ILE A 925 46.51 -18.59 29.60
C ILE A 925 47.86 -18.79 30.31
N ASP A 926 47.80 -19.15 31.62
CA ASP A 926 48.97 -19.51 32.40
C ASP A 926 49.42 -20.96 32.05
N MET A 927 50.69 -21.07 31.63
CA MET A 927 51.31 -22.33 31.22
C MET A 927 51.45 -23.31 32.38
N VAL A 928 51.83 -22.82 33.56
CA VAL A 928 52.14 -23.64 34.72
C VAL A 928 50.84 -24.21 35.31
N GLU A 929 49.82 -23.36 35.48
CA GLU A 929 48.54 -23.76 36.09
C GLU A 929 47.81 -24.72 35.15
N SER A 930 47.89 -24.47 33.82
CA SER A 930 47.22 -25.31 32.79
C SER A 930 47.81 -26.73 32.68
N LEU A 931 49.09 -26.92 33.01
CA LEU A 931 49.76 -28.23 33.04
C LEU A 931 49.67 -28.93 34.38
N LYS A 932 49.57 -28.19 35.50
CA LYS A 932 49.43 -28.71 36.88
C LYS A 932 48.06 -29.25 37.20
N SER A 933 47.04 -28.96 36.48
CA SER A 933 45.62 -29.31 36.77
C SER A 933 45.30 -30.82 36.62
N VAL A 934 46.27 -31.70 36.75
CA VAL A 934 46.11 -33.19 36.63
C VAL A 934 46.40 -33.92 37.93
N GLU A 935 46.79 -33.28 39.00
CA GLU A 935 46.91 -33.89 40.30
C GLU A 935 45.68 -33.66 41.20
#